data_b3eee1e00680f988ed5224d2cf0653a5
#
_entry.id   b3eee1e00680f988ed5224d2cf0653a5
#
_cell.length_a   1.000
_cell.length_b   1.000
_cell.length_c   1.000
_cell.angle_alpha   90.00
_cell.angle_beta   90.00
_cell.angle_gamma   90.00
#
_symmetry.space_group_name_H-M   'P 1'
#
loop_
_entity.id
_entity.type
_entity.pdbx_description
1 polymer ?
#
loop_
_entity_poly.entity_id
_entity_poly.type
_entity_poly.pdbx_seq_one_letter_code
_entity_poly.pdbx_strand_id
1 'polypeptide(L)'
;FDKDDNFYKVLFKPGYPVQARELTGLQSVLQNQIESFGSHIFKEGSMVIPGGITCDNAFTTIKINPDHLGIDVTIYLDALVEGKGTKVKGVSSEVVGTIKGYLLPPDQGVEEITLFVKYLDGANDGQSVEFVNGEVIQLLENISYGNTTLVEGDTVCSLTSTNATATGYAVGVAQGVYFIRGTFVDVQNSQIVLDPYDNSPSFRVGFDIVEEIINSDEDTSLNDNAKGFTNYAAPGADRLKISLNLAKKQLTDFEDTNFVELVRIDDGEIKKLQNKSDYNLIKDYFAKRTFEESGDYAIDSFIVEASESLNDETGNGGLYRSDEVTDEGNTPTEDILAVKVSAGTAYVRGYDIDLVGSTVVDVEKPRTTKTIPGSVIPFNMGSLLRVNNVAGVPYINIGDTSGTNTTDSNIIELYKERRNNVAQNSIADQATAGLTTKIGEARVYSFGVTDAAYEDQSIEWDLYLYDVQTYTVLTLANTYNQTDVPLTSLVRGLSSGATGYLAQSAANTYSLNQTSGKFLVGEQVIINEEVKFQTGIKNITVYTTEDIKSVFQDADGLNSALQTNFVADTVLHEQALPQFAKTDMMNISGSGATRTAKVGGRFFSGVTGVKLGRTIKYQNGNTDPVYSDITSIAADGTTISLTQPTNAVPGVYRNTHTNGNYTFSMMVPKIINFGNTGLYSPLPVTNIASVDLSKSELTIRKQITGKTVTNNSLEITVADAIDTTAGITSAFYEAFDAERYSIHYSDGTIDKLSAGKVTLGLNGSTVTFNGLDKASDTGVTVLATLSKRSLTNKSKDFIRSSQVNITRTQKTKTLNGLTNSKYYGTRIEDREICLNSPDVVNIRAVYESTDENAPILDKITFATGLALDLNAIVGEKIVGQDSRAIGQVVSATATDVFYVSRNTNSFQVGENVKFSDSSLDIVIQSTAKGSYVDLTANYRLDEGHRHEFCDYSRIIRRPGSPTPDKQLLVICDKYDVASGNSGDVFTVNSYGASRYKNDIPTLPNGIRLTDLVDFRPRVKPFD
;
A
#
# COMPACT_ATOMS: atom_id res chain seq x y z
N PHE A 1 -37.15 43.05 -10.65
CA PHE A 1 -36.18 42.87 -11.76
C PHE A 1 -36.70 41.74 -12.65
N ASP A 2 -36.93 42.10 -13.91
CA ASP A 2 -37.32 41.15 -14.93
C ASP A 2 -36.08 40.88 -15.83
N LYS A 3 -35.71 39.60 -16.00
CA LYS A 3 -34.56 39.19 -16.80
C LYS A 3 -34.82 39.38 -18.30
N ASP A 4 -36.05 39.25 -18.71
CA ASP A 4 -36.45 39.31 -20.12
C ASP A 4 -36.41 40.73 -20.69
N ASP A 5 -36.47 41.74 -19.82
CA ASP A 5 -36.30 43.14 -20.20
C ASP A 5 -34.88 43.51 -20.64
N ASN A 6 -33.89 42.69 -20.35
CA ASN A 6 -32.47 42.92 -20.66
C ASN A 6 -31.90 44.25 -20.12
N PHE A 7 -32.35 44.70 -18.96
CA PHE A 7 -31.80 45.88 -18.30
C PHE A 7 -30.61 45.47 -17.42
N TYR A 8 -29.41 45.87 -17.83
CA TYR A 8 -28.16 45.50 -17.13
C TYR A 8 -27.56 46.64 -16.30
N LYS A 9 -28.08 47.87 -16.41
CA LYS A 9 -27.58 49.02 -15.67
C LYS A 9 -28.67 50.11 -15.48
N VAL A 10 -28.80 50.58 -14.25
CA VAL A 10 -29.62 51.73 -13.94
C VAL A 10 -28.81 53.00 -14.20
N LEU A 11 -29.35 53.94 -15.00
CA LEU A 11 -28.73 55.20 -15.36
C LEU A 11 -29.54 56.37 -14.79
N PHE A 12 -29.05 56.91 -13.68
CA PHE A 12 -29.72 58.06 -13.04
C PHE A 12 -29.59 59.30 -13.89
N LYS A 13 -30.72 60.07 -14.01
CA LYS A 13 -30.73 61.30 -14.74
C LYS A 13 -30.55 62.54 -13.79
N PRO A 14 -29.59 63.44 -14.05
CA PRO A 14 -29.39 64.58 -13.24
C PRO A 14 -30.70 65.47 -13.20
N GLY A 15 -31.03 65.99 -12.02
CA GLY A 15 -32.23 66.82 -11.82
C GLY A 15 -33.51 66.01 -11.54
N TYR A 16 -33.53 64.73 -11.51
CA TYR A 16 -34.69 63.91 -11.15
C TYR A 16 -34.42 63.19 -9.81
N PRO A 17 -35.43 63.10 -8.93
CA PRO A 17 -35.31 62.37 -7.68
C PRO A 17 -35.12 60.88 -7.93
N VAL A 18 -34.25 60.27 -7.16
CA VAL A 18 -33.98 58.74 -7.15
C VAL A 18 -35.15 58.08 -6.45
N GLN A 19 -35.77 57.11 -7.10
CA GLN A 19 -36.84 56.32 -6.51
C GLN A 19 -36.26 55.06 -5.81
N ALA A 20 -36.87 54.60 -4.73
CA ALA A 20 -36.46 53.39 -3.99
C ALA A 20 -36.41 52.18 -4.89
N ARG A 21 -37.34 52.02 -5.83
CA ARG A 21 -37.36 50.92 -6.82
C ARG A 21 -36.11 50.88 -7.74
N GLU A 22 -35.50 52.05 -8.00
CA GLU A 22 -34.31 52.15 -8.85
C GLU A 22 -33.07 51.69 -8.09
N LEU A 23 -33.02 51.96 -6.78
CA LEU A 23 -31.97 51.47 -5.91
C LEU A 23 -32.09 49.93 -5.69
N THR A 24 -33.32 49.47 -5.45
CA THR A 24 -33.59 48.03 -5.35
C THR A 24 -33.32 47.31 -6.68
N GLY A 25 -33.74 47.94 -7.81
CA GLY A 25 -33.45 47.39 -9.13
C GLY A 25 -31.96 47.32 -9.45
N LEU A 26 -31.17 48.34 -9.03
CA LEU A 26 -29.70 48.26 -9.15
C LEU A 26 -29.12 47.09 -8.40
N GLN A 27 -29.54 46.83 -7.16
CA GLN A 27 -29.10 45.68 -6.36
C GLN A 27 -29.51 44.38 -7.02
N SER A 28 -30.75 44.24 -7.49
CA SER A 28 -31.26 43.04 -8.16
C SER A 28 -30.49 42.72 -9.44
N VAL A 29 -30.15 43.77 -10.25
CA VAL A 29 -29.31 43.61 -11.44
C VAL A 29 -27.92 43.09 -11.08
N LEU A 30 -27.28 43.68 -10.07
CA LEU A 30 -25.94 43.24 -9.62
C LEU A 30 -25.98 41.82 -9.03
N GLN A 31 -26.98 41.54 -8.21
CA GLN A 31 -27.15 40.22 -7.63
C GLN A 31 -27.35 39.14 -8.71
N ASN A 32 -28.18 39.41 -9.70
CA ASN A 32 -28.40 38.52 -10.83
C ASN A 32 -27.13 38.28 -11.66
N GLN A 33 -26.24 39.28 -11.81
CA GLN A 33 -24.96 39.09 -12.48
C GLN A 33 -24.03 38.24 -11.66
N ILE A 34 -23.98 38.42 -10.33
CA ILE A 34 -23.19 37.62 -9.41
C ILE A 34 -23.71 36.18 -9.39
N GLU A 35 -25.02 36.00 -9.26
CA GLU A 35 -25.69 34.70 -9.30
C GLU A 35 -25.42 33.94 -10.62
N SER A 36 -25.59 34.65 -11.76
CA SER A 36 -25.35 34.06 -13.08
C SER A 36 -23.87 33.64 -13.26
N PHE A 37 -22.94 34.46 -12.79
CA PHE A 37 -21.53 34.16 -12.81
C PHE A 37 -21.19 32.99 -11.84
N GLY A 38 -21.68 33.08 -10.61
CA GLY A 38 -21.44 32.10 -9.58
C GLY A 38 -22.00 30.71 -9.96
N SER A 39 -23.26 30.67 -10.44
CA SER A 39 -23.91 29.41 -10.85
C SER A 39 -23.27 28.77 -12.08
N HIS A 40 -22.56 29.53 -12.89
CA HIS A 40 -21.80 28.98 -14.02
C HIS A 40 -20.51 28.25 -13.57
N ILE A 41 -19.92 28.65 -12.46
CA ILE A 41 -18.68 28.10 -11.93
C ILE A 41 -19.00 27.11 -10.84
N PHE A 42 -19.75 27.48 -9.82
CA PHE A 42 -20.00 26.68 -8.62
C PHE A 42 -21.36 25.99 -8.69
N LYS A 43 -21.44 24.82 -8.13
CA LYS A 43 -22.70 24.13 -7.87
C LYS A 43 -23.30 24.66 -6.59
N GLU A 44 -24.62 24.65 -6.49
CA GLU A 44 -25.36 25.02 -5.27
C GLU A 44 -24.87 24.22 -4.08
N GLY A 45 -24.55 24.86 -2.96
CA GLY A 45 -23.98 24.24 -1.78
C GLY A 45 -22.46 24.00 -1.84
N SER A 46 -21.78 24.38 -2.91
CA SER A 46 -20.34 24.19 -3.07
C SER A 46 -19.54 25.06 -2.09
N MET A 47 -18.47 24.49 -1.53
CA MET A 47 -17.45 25.25 -0.83
C MET A 47 -16.65 26.10 -1.80
N VAL A 48 -16.67 27.42 -1.64
CA VAL A 48 -15.84 28.36 -2.40
C VAL A 48 -14.47 28.54 -1.75
N ILE A 49 -14.51 28.78 -0.44
CA ILE A 49 -13.31 28.75 0.42
C ILE A 49 -13.51 27.58 1.38
N PRO A 50 -12.74 26.51 1.26
CA PRO A 50 -12.92 25.33 2.10
C PRO A 50 -12.66 25.64 3.56
N GLY A 51 -13.65 25.37 4.43
CA GLY A 51 -13.44 25.16 5.84
C GLY A 51 -13.05 23.70 6.09
N GLY A 52 -12.14 23.47 7.03
CA GLY A 52 -11.80 22.09 7.41
C GLY A 52 -13.01 21.41 8.06
N ILE A 53 -13.30 20.17 7.66
CA ILE A 53 -14.31 19.34 8.32
C ILE A 53 -13.57 18.33 9.19
N THR A 54 -13.91 18.26 10.46
CA THR A 54 -13.35 17.33 11.42
C THR A 54 -14.43 16.40 11.93
N CYS A 55 -14.15 15.10 11.92
CA CYS A 55 -15.01 14.08 12.50
C CYS A 55 -14.22 13.43 13.64
N ASP A 56 -14.77 13.49 14.85
CA ASP A 56 -14.16 12.95 16.05
C ASP A 56 -15.06 11.83 16.60
N ASN A 57 -14.66 10.59 16.37
CA ASN A 57 -15.34 9.40 16.84
C ASN A 57 -14.87 8.92 18.22
N ALA A 58 -13.94 9.65 18.82
CA ALA A 58 -13.42 9.43 20.15
C ALA A 58 -13.75 10.63 21.08
N PHE A 59 -14.88 11.28 20.82
CA PHE A 59 -15.33 12.44 21.57
C PHE A 59 -15.77 12.04 22.97
N THR A 60 -14.93 12.32 23.95
CA THR A 60 -15.16 11.82 25.31
C THR A 60 -16.13 12.67 26.12
N THR A 61 -17.08 12.02 26.77
CA THR A 61 -18.14 12.63 27.57
C THR A 61 -18.20 12.01 28.96
N ILE A 62 -18.64 12.81 29.93
CA ILE A 62 -18.92 12.34 31.29
C ILE A 62 -20.29 12.82 31.75
N LYS A 63 -21.02 11.95 32.41
CA LYS A 63 -22.32 12.27 33.03
C LYS A 63 -22.12 12.65 34.49
N ILE A 64 -22.71 13.75 34.86
CA ILE A 64 -22.61 14.27 36.25
C ILE A 64 -23.97 14.39 36.92
N ASN A 65 -23.97 14.28 38.25
CA ASN A 65 -25.13 14.52 39.03
C ASN A 65 -25.51 16.01 39.00
N PRO A 66 -26.82 16.36 38.99
CA PRO A 66 -27.27 17.74 38.93
C PRO A 66 -27.01 18.55 40.21
N ASP A 67 -26.75 17.89 41.32
CA ASP A 67 -26.45 18.47 42.64
C ASP A 67 -25.10 17.96 43.17
N HIS A 68 -24.28 18.89 43.65
CA HIS A 68 -23.00 18.57 44.29
C HIS A 68 -22.92 19.34 45.62
N LEU A 69 -22.80 18.62 46.76
CA LEU A 69 -22.75 19.19 48.11
C LEU A 69 -23.93 20.12 48.44
N GLY A 70 -25.13 19.85 47.87
CA GLY A 70 -26.35 20.66 48.03
C GLY A 70 -26.39 21.94 47.20
N ILE A 71 -25.54 22.05 46.17
CA ILE A 71 -25.50 23.15 45.22
C ILE A 71 -25.83 22.62 43.83
N ASP A 72 -26.77 23.26 43.15
CA ASP A 72 -27.07 22.97 41.74
C ASP A 72 -25.86 23.31 40.89
N VAL A 73 -25.30 22.30 40.18
CA VAL A 73 -24.07 22.47 39.38
C VAL A 73 -24.30 23.36 38.17
N THR A 74 -25.52 23.53 37.70
CA THR A 74 -25.84 24.32 36.48
C THR A 74 -25.43 25.79 36.60
N ILE A 75 -25.34 26.31 37.84
CA ILE A 75 -25.03 27.74 38.08
C ILE A 75 -23.59 28.12 37.73
N TYR A 76 -22.66 27.18 37.61
CA TYR A 76 -21.25 27.44 37.33
C TYR A 76 -20.71 26.67 36.12
N LEU A 77 -21.58 25.97 35.38
CA LEU A 77 -21.14 25.25 34.15
C LEU A 77 -20.50 26.17 33.13
N ASP A 78 -21.05 27.36 32.94
CA ASP A 78 -20.45 28.36 32.01
C ASP A 78 -19.04 28.73 32.44
N ALA A 79 -18.79 28.89 33.73
CA ALA A 79 -17.44 29.18 34.22
C ALA A 79 -16.47 28.00 34.09
N LEU A 80 -16.94 26.74 34.05
CA LEU A 80 -16.13 25.56 33.82
C LEU A 80 -15.63 25.46 32.37
N VAL A 81 -16.38 26.05 31.43
CA VAL A 81 -16.04 25.98 29.99
C VAL A 81 -15.45 27.27 29.44
N GLU A 82 -15.32 28.33 30.25
CA GLU A 82 -14.84 29.63 29.81
C GLU A 82 -13.40 29.56 29.26
N GLY A 83 -13.15 30.27 28.20
CA GLY A 83 -11.84 30.42 27.58
C GLY A 83 -11.32 29.13 26.91
N LYS A 84 -10.31 28.49 27.47
CA LYS A 84 -9.75 27.22 26.97
C LYS A 84 -10.34 25.99 27.66
N GLY A 85 -11.33 26.19 28.53
CA GLY A 85 -11.90 25.19 29.42
C GLY A 85 -11.06 24.94 30.67
N THR A 86 -11.68 24.46 31.71
CA THR A 86 -11.09 24.29 33.03
C THR A 86 -10.42 22.94 33.19
N LYS A 87 -9.22 22.93 33.78
CA LYS A 87 -8.52 21.70 34.13
C LYS A 87 -9.07 21.12 35.42
N VAL A 88 -9.32 19.84 35.37
CA VAL A 88 -9.90 19.08 36.48
C VAL A 88 -9.16 17.76 36.68
N LYS A 89 -9.30 17.21 37.88
CA LYS A 89 -8.74 15.91 38.27
C LYS A 89 -9.79 15.04 38.92
N GLY A 90 -9.86 13.78 38.58
CA GLY A 90 -10.63 12.78 39.31
C GLY A 90 -9.97 12.51 40.69
N VAL A 91 -10.74 12.53 41.75
CA VAL A 91 -10.19 12.33 43.12
C VAL A 91 -9.77 10.88 43.32
N SER A 92 -10.46 9.93 42.73
CA SER A 92 -10.20 8.49 42.90
C SER A 92 -9.30 7.95 41.80
N SER A 93 -9.53 8.34 40.54
CA SER A 93 -8.76 7.89 39.39
C SER A 93 -7.42 8.59 39.24
N GLU A 94 -7.27 9.77 39.81
CA GLU A 94 -6.14 10.69 39.61
C GLU A 94 -5.95 11.17 38.18
N VAL A 95 -6.83 10.80 37.27
CA VAL A 95 -6.82 11.21 35.86
C VAL A 95 -7.07 12.70 35.74
N VAL A 96 -6.33 13.36 34.82
CA VAL A 96 -6.47 14.79 34.55
C VAL A 96 -7.13 15.02 33.22
N GLY A 97 -8.14 15.88 33.20
CA GLY A 97 -8.84 16.26 31.98
C GLY A 97 -9.13 17.77 31.93
N THR A 98 -9.53 18.26 30.75
CA THR A 98 -10.03 19.63 30.57
C THR A 98 -11.48 19.57 30.13
N ILE A 99 -12.37 20.26 30.81
CA ILE A 99 -13.79 20.41 30.45
C ILE A 99 -13.86 21.41 29.29
N LYS A 100 -14.44 20.99 28.17
CA LYS A 100 -14.51 21.79 26.93
C LYS A 100 -15.90 22.31 26.60
N GLY A 101 -16.91 21.73 27.17
CA GLY A 101 -18.30 22.09 26.91
C GLY A 101 -19.25 21.26 27.78
N TYR A 102 -20.53 21.55 27.68
CA TYR A 102 -21.57 20.80 28.36
C TYR A 102 -22.86 20.78 27.54
N LEU A 103 -23.73 19.82 27.85
CA LEU A 103 -25.12 19.76 27.40
C LEU A 103 -26.05 19.57 28.61
N LEU A 104 -27.17 20.22 28.55
CA LEU A 104 -28.24 20.07 29.55
C LEU A 104 -29.39 19.23 28.97
N PRO A 105 -30.04 18.37 29.76
CA PRO A 105 -31.23 17.67 29.30
C PRO A 105 -32.36 18.65 28.92
N PRO A 106 -33.11 18.43 27.82
CA PRO A 106 -33.00 17.31 26.85
C PRO A 106 -32.21 17.64 25.56
N ASP A 107 -31.29 18.58 25.63
CA ASP A 107 -30.55 19.03 24.47
C ASP A 107 -29.77 17.88 23.80
N GLN A 108 -29.88 17.76 22.50
CA GLN A 108 -29.20 16.78 21.66
C GLN A 108 -29.36 15.31 22.12
N GLY A 109 -30.37 15.01 22.92
CA GLY A 109 -30.68 13.65 23.36
C GLY A 109 -29.99 13.23 24.65
N VAL A 110 -29.36 14.15 25.41
CA VAL A 110 -28.81 13.82 26.71
C VAL A 110 -29.91 13.62 27.74
N GLU A 111 -29.77 12.60 28.59
CA GLU A 111 -30.70 12.30 29.69
C GLU A 111 -30.23 12.93 31.00
N GLU A 112 -28.95 13.14 31.15
CA GLU A 112 -28.28 13.70 32.32
C GLU A 112 -27.34 14.82 31.91
N ILE A 113 -26.95 15.70 32.84
CA ILE A 113 -25.95 16.76 32.54
C ILE A 113 -24.68 16.09 32.07
N THR A 114 -24.29 16.42 30.86
CA THR A 114 -23.15 15.78 30.20
C THR A 114 -22.06 16.82 29.92
N LEU A 115 -20.84 16.56 30.42
CA LEU A 115 -19.68 17.40 30.16
C LEU A 115 -18.81 16.78 29.08
N PHE A 116 -18.23 17.60 28.24
CA PHE A 116 -17.23 17.20 27.24
C PHE A 116 -15.85 17.33 27.87
N VAL A 117 -15.10 16.25 27.89
CA VAL A 117 -13.80 16.18 28.54
C VAL A 117 -12.73 15.79 27.55
N LYS A 118 -11.64 16.52 27.52
CA LYS A 118 -10.41 16.10 26.86
C LYS A 118 -9.43 15.63 27.94
N TYR A 119 -9.15 14.35 27.97
CA TYR A 119 -8.16 13.80 28.89
C TYR A 119 -6.77 14.29 28.50
N LEU A 120 -5.99 14.72 29.50
CA LEU A 120 -4.65 15.26 29.31
C LEU A 120 -3.58 14.31 29.81
N ASP A 121 -3.83 13.63 30.91
CA ASP A 121 -2.89 12.73 31.55
C ASP A 121 -3.64 11.59 32.23
N GLY A 122 -3.08 10.39 32.14
CA GLY A 122 -3.59 9.22 32.88
C GLY A 122 -3.17 9.27 34.35
N ALA A 123 -3.69 8.35 35.12
CA ALA A 123 -3.32 8.21 36.53
C ALA A 123 -1.84 7.82 36.70
N ASN A 124 -1.30 8.10 37.86
CA ASN A 124 0.06 7.71 38.25
C ASN A 124 0.26 6.18 38.31
N ASP A 125 -0.84 5.40 38.27
CA ASP A 125 -0.84 3.95 38.26
C ASP A 125 -0.52 3.38 36.87
N GLY A 126 -0.49 4.22 35.83
CA GLY A 126 -0.23 3.85 34.44
C GLY A 126 -1.32 2.98 33.80
N GLN A 127 -2.48 2.83 34.43
CA GLN A 127 -3.59 2.00 33.98
C GLN A 127 -4.89 2.78 33.77
N SER A 128 -5.21 3.73 34.64
CA SER A 128 -6.43 4.54 34.53
C SER A 128 -6.20 5.68 33.51
N VAL A 129 -6.99 5.69 32.44
CA VAL A 129 -6.95 6.71 31.38
C VAL A 129 -8.20 7.57 31.30
N GLU A 130 -9.25 7.19 32.04
CA GLU A 130 -10.55 7.84 32.11
C GLU A 130 -10.98 7.98 33.55
N PHE A 131 -11.96 8.88 33.83
CA PHE A 131 -12.58 8.99 35.12
C PHE A 131 -13.40 7.73 35.47
N VAL A 132 -13.57 7.45 36.75
CA VAL A 132 -14.32 6.27 37.20
C VAL A 132 -15.74 6.61 37.63
N ASN A 133 -16.65 5.63 37.58
CA ASN A 133 -18.04 5.80 37.97
C ASN A 133 -18.14 6.27 39.41
N GLY A 134 -19.00 7.28 39.67
CA GLY A 134 -19.28 7.80 40.97
C GLY A 134 -18.19 8.66 41.62
N GLU A 135 -17.07 8.91 40.93
CA GLU A 135 -16.02 9.73 41.52
C GLU A 135 -16.36 11.22 41.56
N VAL A 136 -15.62 11.93 42.37
CA VAL A 136 -15.75 13.38 42.53
C VAL A 136 -14.66 14.06 41.72
N ILE A 137 -15.02 15.15 41.08
CA ILE A 137 -14.11 15.94 40.23
C ILE A 137 -13.63 17.17 41.00
N GLN A 138 -12.34 17.37 41.00
CA GLN A 138 -11.63 18.46 41.70
C GLN A 138 -11.01 19.44 40.66
N LEU A 139 -11.06 20.73 41.00
CA LEU A 139 -10.44 21.79 40.21
C LEU A 139 -8.90 21.77 40.34
N LEU A 140 -8.22 22.01 39.24
CA LEU A 140 -6.78 22.30 39.18
C LEU A 140 -6.48 23.76 38.92
N GLU A 141 -7.52 24.59 38.82
CA GLU A 141 -7.40 26.05 38.62
C GLU A 141 -8.65 26.74 39.18
N ASN A 142 -8.53 28.03 39.47
CA ASN A 142 -9.63 28.80 40.03
C ASN A 142 -10.66 29.15 38.98
N ILE A 143 -11.94 29.04 39.30
CA ILE A 143 -13.06 29.52 38.48
C ILE A 143 -13.91 30.51 39.27
N SER A 144 -14.48 31.50 38.57
CA SER A 144 -15.36 32.51 39.18
C SER A 144 -16.68 32.57 38.48
N TYR A 145 -17.77 32.54 39.25
CA TYR A 145 -19.12 32.71 38.74
C TYR A 145 -19.88 33.69 39.62
N GLY A 146 -20.55 34.67 39.04
CA GLY A 146 -21.16 35.75 39.77
C GLY A 146 -20.17 36.44 40.71
N ASN A 147 -20.45 36.42 42.04
CA ASN A 147 -19.56 36.96 43.06
C ASN A 147 -18.82 35.89 43.87
N THR A 148 -18.85 34.65 43.41
CA THR A 148 -18.24 33.48 44.11
C THR A 148 -17.04 32.98 43.29
N THR A 149 -15.97 32.58 43.96
CA THR A 149 -14.82 31.93 43.36
C THR A 149 -14.62 30.57 44.03
N LEU A 150 -14.58 29.51 43.20
CA LEU A 150 -14.09 28.19 43.61
C LEU A 150 -12.60 28.16 43.35
N VAL A 151 -11.85 27.72 44.35
CA VAL A 151 -10.38 27.72 44.26
C VAL A 151 -9.86 26.34 43.84
N GLU A 152 -8.60 26.32 43.37
CA GLU A 152 -7.86 25.09 43.12
C GLU A 152 -7.94 24.15 44.33
N GLY A 153 -8.31 22.89 44.12
CA GLY A 153 -8.53 21.90 45.18
C GLY A 153 -9.98 21.71 45.58
N ASP A 154 -10.88 22.63 45.24
CA ASP A 154 -12.31 22.44 45.48
C ASP A 154 -12.93 21.37 44.58
N THR A 155 -13.93 20.65 45.12
CA THR A 155 -14.68 19.69 44.31
C THR A 155 -15.90 20.36 43.68
N VAL A 156 -16.16 20.08 42.40
CA VAL A 156 -17.17 20.78 41.59
C VAL A 156 -18.34 19.92 41.16
N CYS A 157 -18.14 18.64 40.95
CA CYS A 157 -19.22 17.74 40.61
C CYS A 157 -18.86 16.31 40.98
N SER A 158 -19.86 15.46 41.01
CA SER A 158 -19.70 14.02 41.12
C SER A 158 -20.26 13.34 39.89
N LEU A 159 -19.58 12.33 39.42
CA LEU A 159 -20.04 11.51 38.31
C LEU A 159 -21.21 10.64 38.72
N THR A 160 -21.99 10.21 37.75
CA THR A 160 -23.05 9.22 37.97
C THR A 160 -22.45 7.89 38.45
N SER A 161 -23.23 7.12 39.20
CA SER A 161 -22.75 5.86 39.78
C SER A 161 -22.58 4.72 38.79
N THR A 162 -23.17 4.86 37.61
CA THR A 162 -23.12 3.86 36.52
C THR A 162 -23.00 4.58 35.19
N ASN A 163 -22.23 4.00 34.28
CA ASN A 163 -22.03 4.51 32.90
C ASN A 163 -21.70 6.02 32.86
N ALA A 164 -20.85 6.44 33.80
CA ALA A 164 -20.51 7.86 33.93
C ALA A 164 -19.63 8.38 32.78
N THR A 165 -18.83 7.55 32.18
CA THR A 165 -17.99 7.90 31.02
C THR A 165 -18.55 7.27 29.76
N ALA A 166 -18.49 7.98 28.65
CA ALA A 166 -18.89 7.47 27.35
C ALA A 166 -18.05 8.10 26.23
N THR A 167 -18.01 7.43 25.10
CA THR A 167 -17.40 7.95 23.88
C THR A 167 -18.52 8.25 22.89
N GLY A 168 -18.63 9.50 22.52
CA GLY A 168 -19.58 9.98 21.52
C GLY A 168 -18.91 10.33 20.21
N TYR A 169 -19.69 10.90 19.31
CA TYR A 169 -19.26 11.35 17.99
C TYR A 169 -19.59 12.83 17.78
N ALA A 170 -18.60 13.61 17.36
CA ALA A 170 -18.77 15.02 17.06
C ALA A 170 -18.27 15.37 15.64
N VAL A 171 -18.93 16.32 15.00
CA VAL A 171 -18.51 16.86 13.71
C VAL A 171 -18.30 18.37 13.85
N GLY A 172 -17.11 18.83 13.48
CA GLY A 172 -16.76 20.24 13.47
C GLY A 172 -16.56 20.74 12.04
N VAL A 173 -16.96 21.98 11.81
CA VAL A 173 -16.70 22.68 10.54
C VAL A 173 -15.98 23.98 10.85
N ALA A 174 -14.80 24.17 10.24
CA ALA A 174 -14.04 25.42 10.36
C ALA A 174 -14.63 26.53 9.48
N GLN A 175 -14.21 27.76 9.76
CA GLN A 175 -14.61 28.91 8.97
C GLN A 175 -14.38 28.69 7.48
N GLY A 176 -15.39 29.03 6.66
CA GLY A 176 -15.36 28.88 5.21
C GLY A 176 -16.40 29.74 4.51
N VAL A 177 -16.43 29.69 3.16
CA VAL A 177 -17.40 30.39 2.32
C VAL A 177 -18.11 29.40 1.41
N TYR A 178 -19.43 29.45 1.37
CA TYR A 178 -20.26 28.57 0.58
C TYR A 178 -21.11 29.34 -0.43
N PHE A 179 -21.30 28.75 -1.61
CA PHE A 179 -22.17 29.33 -2.64
C PHE A 179 -23.61 28.83 -2.45
N ILE A 180 -24.49 29.71 -1.98
CA ILE A 180 -25.88 29.40 -1.62
C ILE A 180 -26.81 30.43 -2.23
N ARG A 181 -27.78 29.96 -3.02
CA ARG A 181 -28.84 30.79 -3.64
C ARG A 181 -28.30 32.06 -4.33
N GLY A 182 -27.22 31.84 -5.11
CA GLY A 182 -26.59 32.93 -5.83
C GLY A 182 -25.73 33.88 -4.98
N THR A 183 -25.52 33.56 -3.72
CA THR A 183 -24.77 34.41 -2.77
C THR A 183 -23.60 33.61 -2.18
N PHE A 184 -22.49 34.30 -1.89
CA PHE A 184 -21.35 33.73 -1.16
C PHE A 184 -21.57 34.00 0.33
N VAL A 185 -21.84 32.94 1.09
CA VAL A 185 -22.21 33.00 2.50
C VAL A 185 -21.03 32.58 3.37
N ASP A 186 -20.61 33.42 4.32
CA ASP A 186 -19.58 33.12 5.30
C ASP A 186 -20.14 32.25 6.44
N VAL A 187 -19.39 31.22 6.78
CA VAL A 187 -19.69 30.34 7.93
C VAL A 187 -18.58 30.47 8.95
N GLN A 188 -18.94 30.63 10.20
CA GLN A 188 -18.01 30.61 11.32
C GLN A 188 -17.75 29.18 11.82
N ASN A 189 -16.69 29.01 12.61
CA ASN A 189 -16.41 27.73 13.25
C ASN A 189 -17.65 27.24 14.04
N SER A 190 -18.07 26.00 13.76
CA SER A 190 -19.21 25.38 14.42
C SER A 190 -18.93 23.90 14.64
N GLN A 191 -19.53 23.34 15.68
CA GLN A 191 -19.43 21.93 16.04
C GLN A 191 -20.79 21.42 16.46
N ILE A 192 -21.11 20.20 16.08
CA ILE A 192 -22.32 19.48 16.51
C ILE A 192 -21.94 18.10 17.03
N VAL A 193 -22.56 17.71 18.13
CA VAL A 193 -22.46 16.36 18.67
C VAL A 193 -23.58 15.53 18.06
N LEU A 194 -23.22 14.45 17.41
CA LEU A 194 -24.17 13.57 16.75
C LEU A 194 -24.84 12.65 17.76
N ASP A 195 -24.00 11.96 18.55
CA ASP A 195 -24.42 11.22 19.71
C ASP A 195 -23.40 11.45 20.83
N PRO A 196 -23.83 11.84 22.03
CA PRO A 196 -22.92 12.05 23.14
C PRO A 196 -22.43 10.76 23.80
N TYR A 197 -23.07 9.62 23.54
CA TYR A 197 -22.83 8.36 24.25
C TYR A 197 -22.51 7.17 23.35
N ASP A 198 -22.66 7.33 22.04
CA ASP A 198 -22.36 6.31 21.04
C ASP A 198 -21.43 6.88 19.98
N ASN A 199 -20.39 6.12 19.62
CA ASN A 199 -19.43 6.49 18.58
C ASN A 199 -19.80 5.92 17.20
N SER A 200 -20.96 5.26 17.08
CA SER A 200 -21.46 4.64 15.84
C SER A 200 -22.76 5.29 15.34
N PRO A 201 -22.90 6.63 15.34
CA PRO A 201 -24.13 7.27 14.90
C PRO A 201 -24.36 7.17 13.40
N SER A 202 -25.61 7.24 12.97
CA SER A 202 -26.02 7.23 11.57
C SER A 202 -26.82 8.50 11.23
N PHE A 203 -26.13 9.52 10.68
CA PHE A 203 -26.70 10.84 10.36
C PHE A 203 -26.10 11.45 9.09
N ARG A 204 -26.89 12.33 8.46
CA ARG A 204 -26.42 13.32 7.51
C ARG A 204 -26.14 14.63 8.24
N VAL A 205 -24.94 15.15 8.10
CA VAL A 205 -24.51 16.41 8.75
C VAL A 205 -24.26 17.46 7.70
N GLY A 206 -24.73 18.64 7.91
CA GLY A 206 -24.59 19.72 6.96
C GLY A 206 -25.19 21.03 7.47
N PHE A 207 -25.43 21.96 6.57
CA PHE A 207 -26.00 23.24 6.92
C PHE A 207 -27.48 23.34 6.58
N ASP A 208 -28.30 23.71 7.56
CA ASP A 208 -29.64 24.26 7.32
C ASP A 208 -29.52 25.71 6.85
N ILE A 209 -30.13 26.01 5.70
CA ILE A 209 -30.20 27.35 5.14
C ILE A 209 -31.36 28.11 5.78
N VAL A 210 -31.06 29.20 6.49
CA VAL A 210 -32.04 30.05 7.11
C VAL A 210 -31.98 31.42 6.45
N GLU A 211 -33.10 31.86 5.87
CA GLU A 211 -33.27 33.19 5.32
C GLU A 211 -34.23 34.01 6.18
N GLU A 212 -33.79 35.20 6.58
CA GLU A 212 -34.53 36.09 7.44
C GLU A 212 -34.46 37.49 6.89
N ILE A 213 -35.54 38.24 7.05
CA ILE A 213 -35.54 39.68 6.80
C ILE A 213 -35.45 40.36 8.17
N ILE A 214 -34.30 40.96 8.43
CA ILE A 214 -34.02 41.69 9.66
C ILE A 214 -34.42 43.14 9.50
N ASN A 215 -35.28 43.59 10.37
CA ASN A 215 -35.72 44.98 10.40
C ASN A 215 -35.08 45.75 11.58
N SER A 216 -35.36 47.06 11.67
CA SER A 216 -34.78 47.94 12.69
C SER A 216 -35.30 47.70 14.13
N ASP A 217 -36.39 46.95 14.27
CA ASP A 217 -36.92 46.58 15.62
C ASP A 217 -36.16 45.37 16.16
N GLU A 218 -35.67 44.50 15.26
CA GLU A 218 -34.88 43.32 15.59
C GLU A 218 -33.40 43.63 15.80
N ASP A 219 -32.89 44.59 14.97
CA ASP A 219 -31.50 45.06 15.08
C ASP A 219 -31.45 46.59 15.09
N THR A 220 -31.29 47.17 16.27
CA THR A 220 -31.22 48.62 16.46
C THR A 220 -30.00 49.28 15.81
N SER A 221 -29.00 48.51 15.37
CA SER A 221 -27.86 49.04 14.58
C SER A 221 -28.27 49.51 13.20
N LEU A 222 -29.44 49.09 12.70
CA LEU A 222 -30.03 49.53 11.46
C LEU A 222 -30.70 50.93 11.56
N ASN A 223 -30.83 51.46 12.76
CA ASN A 223 -31.34 52.83 12.94
C ASN A 223 -30.31 53.90 12.56
N ASP A 224 -30.78 55.06 12.14
CA ASP A 224 -29.92 56.19 11.82
C ASP A 224 -29.04 56.57 13.03
N ASN A 225 -27.73 56.60 12.85
CA ASN A 225 -26.74 56.87 13.91
C ASN A 225 -26.31 58.34 13.98
N ALA A 226 -26.90 59.21 13.19
CA ALA A 226 -26.56 60.64 13.11
C ALA A 226 -27.03 61.44 14.35
N LYS A 227 -26.31 61.28 15.48
CA LYS A 227 -26.58 62.01 16.73
C LYS A 227 -26.60 63.53 16.50
N GLY A 228 -27.68 64.19 16.98
CA GLY A 228 -27.85 65.65 16.86
C GLY A 228 -28.63 66.14 15.62
N PHE A 229 -29.13 65.24 14.79
CA PHE A 229 -29.98 65.50 13.67
C PHE A 229 -31.40 64.98 13.89
N THR A 230 -32.37 65.51 13.20
CA THR A 230 -33.80 65.17 13.38
C THR A 230 -34.17 63.75 13.03
N ASN A 231 -33.32 63.07 12.25
CA ASN A 231 -33.50 61.67 11.85
C ASN A 231 -32.84 60.66 12.78
N TYR A 232 -32.18 61.11 13.86
CA TYR A 232 -31.51 60.17 14.78
C TYR A 232 -32.47 59.09 15.28
N ALA A 233 -32.03 57.87 15.23
CA ALA A 233 -32.79 56.66 15.56
C ALA A 233 -34.03 56.39 14.68
N ALA A 234 -34.15 57.06 13.49
CA ALA A 234 -35.17 56.67 12.50
C ALA A 234 -34.88 55.27 11.93
N PRO A 235 -35.93 54.44 11.71
CA PRO A 235 -35.78 53.09 11.13
C PRO A 235 -35.05 53.12 9.77
N GLY A 236 -34.05 52.29 9.64
CA GLY A 236 -33.34 52.03 8.37
C GLY A 236 -34.06 51.00 7.49
N ALA A 237 -33.47 50.70 6.37
CA ALA A 237 -34.00 49.68 5.47
C ALA A 237 -33.76 48.28 6.04
N ASP A 238 -34.67 47.35 5.75
CA ASP A 238 -34.55 45.93 6.12
C ASP A 238 -33.35 45.25 5.40
N ARG A 239 -32.84 44.21 6.00
CA ARG A 239 -31.70 43.40 5.49
C ARG A 239 -32.12 41.96 5.28
N LEU A 240 -31.83 41.43 4.11
CA LEU A 240 -31.84 39.99 3.90
C LEU A 240 -30.60 39.36 4.57
N LYS A 241 -30.81 38.50 5.52
CA LYS A 241 -29.78 37.71 6.20
C LYS A 241 -29.89 36.26 5.77
N ILE A 242 -28.80 35.70 5.30
CA ILE A 242 -28.70 34.28 5.01
C ILE A 242 -27.70 33.70 5.99
N SER A 243 -28.12 32.72 6.76
CA SER A 243 -27.29 32.01 7.76
C SER A 243 -27.27 30.52 7.45
N LEU A 244 -26.15 29.90 7.71
CA LEU A 244 -25.95 28.48 7.55
C LEU A 244 -25.69 27.89 8.94
N ASN A 245 -26.66 27.15 9.45
CA ASN A 245 -26.58 26.52 10.78
C ASN A 245 -26.23 25.06 10.67
N LEU A 246 -25.16 24.62 11.35
CA LEU A 246 -24.74 23.22 11.34
C LEU A 246 -25.83 22.37 12.02
N ALA A 247 -26.34 21.38 11.31
CA ALA A 247 -27.44 20.52 11.74
C ALA A 247 -27.18 19.05 11.34
N LYS A 248 -27.88 18.15 12.03
CA LYS A 248 -27.92 16.71 11.71
C LYS A 248 -29.32 16.31 11.24
N LYS A 249 -29.40 15.48 10.20
CA LYS A 249 -30.64 14.91 9.65
C LYS A 249 -30.53 13.40 9.61
N GLN A 250 -31.69 12.72 9.58
CA GLN A 250 -31.71 11.28 9.39
C GLN A 250 -31.18 10.87 8.02
N LEU A 251 -30.63 9.66 7.90
CA LEU A 251 -30.07 9.17 6.63
C LEU A 251 -31.11 9.12 5.49
N THR A 252 -32.38 8.96 5.81
CA THR A 252 -33.48 8.84 4.85
C THR A 252 -34.09 10.17 4.43
N ASP A 253 -33.72 11.27 5.08
CA ASP A 253 -34.31 12.60 4.80
C ASP A 253 -33.56 13.29 3.63
N PHE A 254 -33.90 12.92 2.41
CA PHE A 254 -33.32 13.49 1.19
C PHE A 254 -34.18 14.57 0.53
N GLU A 255 -35.41 14.77 0.98
CA GLU A 255 -36.36 15.70 0.35
C GLU A 255 -36.16 17.16 0.82
N ASP A 256 -35.34 17.41 1.82
CA ASP A 256 -35.09 18.76 2.33
C ASP A 256 -34.18 19.58 1.41
N THR A 257 -34.78 20.49 0.66
CA THR A 257 -34.10 21.40 -0.28
C THR A 257 -33.35 22.54 0.44
N ASN A 258 -33.60 22.77 1.71
CA ASN A 258 -32.94 23.79 2.53
C ASN A 258 -31.72 23.25 3.27
N PHE A 259 -31.30 22.00 2.98
CA PHE A 259 -30.17 21.36 3.62
C PHE A 259 -29.03 21.07 2.66
N VAL A 260 -27.84 21.55 3.00
CA VAL A 260 -26.60 21.29 2.27
C VAL A 260 -25.81 20.23 3.02
N GLU A 261 -25.75 19.01 2.49
CA GLU A 261 -25.05 17.90 3.09
C GLU A 261 -23.54 18.04 2.92
N LEU A 262 -22.79 18.06 4.04
CA LEU A 262 -21.33 18.09 4.08
C LEU A 262 -20.72 16.72 4.37
N VAL A 263 -21.31 16.00 5.32
CA VAL A 263 -20.82 14.68 5.77
C VAL A 263 -22.00 13.73 5.88
N ARG A 264 -21.79 12.51 5.46
CA ARG A 264 -22.70 11.40 5.75
C ARG A 264 -21.95 10.36 6.56
N ILE A 265 -22.50 10.05 7.71
CA ILE A 265 -21.98 9.05 8.63
C ILE A 265 -23.02 7.95 8.74
N ASP A 266 -22.60 6.71 8.65
CA ASP A 266 -23.46 5.54 8.78
C ASP A 266 -22.70 4.49 9.59
N ASP A 267 -23.30 4.08 10.71
CA ASP A 267 -22.67 3.20 11.70
C ASP A 267 -21.25 3.69 12.11
N GLY A 268 -21.14 5.00 12.40
CA GLY A 268 -19.89 5.64 12.79
C GLY A 268 -18.86 5.84 11.66
N GLU A 269 -19.08 5.26 10.48
CA GLU A 269 -18.18 5.41 9.35
C GLU A 269 -18.57 6.55 8.43
N ILE A 270 -17.57 7.29 7.95
CA ILE A 270 -17.79 8.40 7.00
C ILE A 270 -18.02 7.81 5.59
N LYS A 271 -19.25 7.92 5.08
CA LYS A 271 -19.62 7.46 3.73
C LYS A 271 -19.49 8.55 2.67
N LYS A 272 -19.62 9.82 3.04
CA LYS A 272 -19.45 10.98 2.18
C LYS A 272 -18.81 12.11 2.96
N LEU A 273 -17.84 12.78 2.35
CA LEU A 273 -17.17 13.96 2.89
C LEU A 273 -16.97 14.98 1.80
N GLN A 274 -17.61 16.14 1.97
CA GLN A 274 -17.48 17.28 1.05
C GLN A 274 -16.28 18.13 1.45
N ASN A 275 -15.09 17.74 1.03
CA ASN A 275 -13.83 18.44 1.35
C ASN A 275 -13.22 19.21 0.17
N LYS A 276 -13.90 19.23 -0.98
CA LYS A 276 -13.45 19.87 -2.22
C LYS A 276 -14.55 20.79 -2.75
N SER A 277 -14.16 21.86 -3.46
CA SER A 277 -15.10 22.69 -4.19
C SER A 277 -15.75 21.89 -5.32
N ASP A 278 -17.06 21.98 -5.45
CA ASP A 278 -17.82 21.34 -6.52
C ASP A 278 -18.15 22.36 -7.61
N TYR A 279 -17.60 22.11 -8.80
CA TYR A 279 -17.77 23.00 -9.95
C TYR A 279 -18.86 22.47 -10.88
N ASN A 280 -19.60 23.38 -11.52
CA ASN A 280 -20.66 23.03 -12.45
C ASN A 280 -20.08 22.68 -13.85
N LEU A 281 -20.16 23.57 -14.82
CA LEU A 281 -19.76 23.30 -16.20
C LEU A 281 -18.27 23.00 -16.40
N ILE A 282 -17.40 23.54 -15.55
CA ILE A 282 -15.96 23.27 -15.59
C ILE A 282 -15.66 21.80 -15.27
N LYS A 283 -16.35 21.26 -14.26
CA LYS A 283 -16.21 19.84 -13.89
C LYS A 283 -16.61 18.94 -15.06
N ASP A 284 -17.73 19.23 -15.72
CA ASP A 284 -18.20 18.44 -16.85
C ASP A 284 -17.23 18.46 -18.04
N TYR A 285 -16.65 19.62 -18.31
CA TYR A 285 -15.66 19.77 -19.37
C TYR A 285 -14.39 18.94 -19.07
N PHE A 286 -13.87 19.02 -17.86
CA PHE A 286 -12.71 18.24 -17.47
C PHE A 286 -13.02 16.74 -17.39
N ALA A 287 -14.19 16.37 -16.91
CA ALA A 287 -14.64 14.98 -16.89
C ALA A 287 -14.68 14.38 -18.29
N LYS A 288 -15.30 15.10 -19.23
CA LYS A 288 -15.35 14.68 -20.63
C LYS A 288 -13.94 14.49 -21.21
N ARG A 289 -13.05 15.46 -20.98
CA ARG A 289 -11.67 15.39 -21.47
C ARG A 289 -10.89 14.24 -20.85
N THR A 290 -11.01 14.03 -19.54
CA THR A 290 -10.36 12.91 -18.83
C THR A 290 -10.83 11.57 -19.37
N PHE A 291 -12.13 11.45 -19.62
CA PHE A 291 -12.70 10.22 -20.17
C PHE A 291 -12.26 9.98 -21.64
N GLU A 292 -12.20 11.02 -22.46
CA GLU A 292 -11.72 10.91 -23.85
C GLU A 292 -10.23 10.55 -23.93
N GLU A 293 -9.41 10.99 -22.95
CA GLU A 293 -7.96 10.72 -22.91
C GLU A 293 -7.60 9.38 -22.26
N SER A 294 -8.31 8.97 -21.21
CA SER A 294 -7.91 7.86 -20.33
C SER A 294 -8.99 6.79 -20.11
N GLY A 295 -10.23 7.04 -20.48
CA GLY A 295 -11.34 6.15 -20.17
C GLY A 295 -11.66 6.10 -18.67
N ASP A 296 -12.25 4.99 -18.23
CA ASP A 296 -12.53 4.73 -16.81
C ASP A 296 -11.32 4.06 -16.16
N TYR A 297 -10.92 4.54 -14.97
CA TYR A 297 -9.79 3.97 -14.22
C TYR A 297 -9.91 4.20 -12.73
N ALA A 298 -9.26 3.34 -11.93
CA ALA A 298 -9.11 3.52 -10.50
C ALA A 298 -7.70 4.05 -10.19
N ILE A 299 -7.61 4.99 -9.25
CA ILE A 299 -6.34 5.47 -8.68
C ILE A 299 -6.00 4.61 -7.47
N ASP A 300 -6.91 4.56 -6.50
CA ASP A 300 -6.84 3.68 -5.35
C ASP A 300 -7.86 2.56 -5.55
N SER A 301 -7.37 1.33 -5.57
CA SER A 301 -8.21 0.17 -5.84
C SER A 301 -9.18 -0.07 -4.69
N PHE A 302 -10.44 -0.31 -5.02
CA PHE A 302 -11.43 -0.79 -4.08
C PHE A 302 -11.15 -2.26 -3.75
N ILE A 303 -10.93 -2.56 -2.48
CA ILE A 303 -10.81 -3.93 -2.00
C ILE A 303 -12.22 -4.43 -1.70
N VAL A 304 -12.59 -5.56 -2.29
CA VAL A 304 -13.90 -6.18 -2.09
C VAL A 304 -13.71 -7.46 -1.30
N GLU A 305 -14.31 -7.53 -0.14
CA GLU A 305 -14.31 -8.69 0.73
C GLU A 305 -15.73 -9.22 0.90
N ALA A 306 -15.91 -10.52 0.85
CA ALA A 306 -17.17 -11.17 1.18
C ALA A 306 -17.04 -11.82 2.57
N SER A 307 -18.01 -11.58 3.42
CA SER A 307 -18.08 -12.10 4.77
C SER A 307 -19.47 -12.69 5.03
N GLU A 308 -19.59 -13.50 6.06
CA GLU A 308 -20.90 -13.92 6.55
C GLU A 308 -21.70 -12.71 7.05
N SER A 309 -23.00 -12.71 6.91
CA SER A 309 -23.88 -11.65 7.39
C SER A 309 -24.77 -12.14 8.53
N LEU A 310 -24.91 -11.34 9.58
CA LEU A 310 -25.92 -11.50 10.64
C LEU A 310 -27.23 -10.78 10.31
N ASN A 311 -27.32 -10.17 9.15
CA ASN A 311 -28.49 -9.39 8.77
C ASN A 311 -29.72 -10.30 8.74
N ASP A 312 -30.73 -9.92 9.53
CA ASP A 312 -32.03 -10.56 9.63
C ASP A 312 -33.12 -9.84 8.82
N GLU A 313 -32.72 -9.15 7.76
CA GLU A 313 -33.56 -8.31 6.90
C GLU A 313 -33.98 -6.98 7.55
N THR A 314 -33.48 -6.65 8.73
CA THR A 314 -33.78 -5.36 9.38
C THR A 314 -32.92 -4.22 8.84
N GLY A 315 -32.00 -4.48 7.92
CA GLY A 315 -31.17 -3.47 7.25
C GLY A 315 -29.99 -2.97 8.11
N ASN A 316 -29.59 -3.72 9.12
CA ASN A 316 -28.51 -3.35 10.03
C ASN A 316 -27.08 -3.59 9.46
N GLY A 317 -26.94 -4.14 8.24
CA GLY A 317 -25.65 -4.36 7.60
C GLY A 317 -24.72 -5.29 8.37
N GLY A 318 -25.23 -6.24 9.11
CA GLY A 318 -24.52 -7.06 10.08
C GLY A 318 -23.38 -7.88 9.46
N LEU A 319 -22.13 -7.43 9.63
CA LEU A 319 -20.94 -8.21 9.36
C LEU A 319 -20.76 -9.26 10.45
N TYR A 320 -20.50 -10.50 10.04
CA TYR A 320 -20.20 -11.58 10.94
C TYR A 320 -18.76 -12.08 10.73
N ARG A 321 -18.03 -12.14 11.82
CA ARG A 321 -16.74 -12.84 11.91
C ARG A 321 -16.83 -13.94 12.95
N SER A 322 -16.18 -15.06 12.72
CA SER A 322 -16.23 -16.21 13.59
C SER A 322 -15.68 -15.96 15.01
N ASP A 323 -14.87 -14.93 15.15
CA ASP A 323 -14.31 -14.47 16.44
C ASP A 323 -15.18 -13.42 17.15
N GLU A 324 -16.23 -12.94 16.48
CA GLU A 324 -17.18 -11.95 16.99
C GLU A 324 -18.52 -12.57 17.41
N VAL A 325 -18.61 -13.90 17.51
CA VAL A 325 -19.80 -14.58 18.01
C VAL A 325 -20.07 -14.13 19.43
N THR A 326 -21.25 -13.56 19.67
CA THR A 326 -21.69 -13.19 21.01
C THR A 326 -21.93 -14.43 21.86
N ASP A 327 -21.92 -14.29 23.19
CA ASP A 327 -22.25 -15.38 24.14
C ASP A 327 -23.66 -15.98 23.87
N GLU A 328 -24.50 -15.26 23.14
CA GLU A 328 -25.86 -15.67 22.77
C GLU A 328 -25.93 -16.56 21.53
N GLY A 329 -24.78 -16.78 20.86
CA GLY A 329 -24.68 -17.71 19.76
C GLY A 329 -25.29 -17.22 18.45
N ASN A 330 -25.06 -15.97 18.09
CA ASN A 330 -25.46 -15.41 16.80
C ASN A 330 -24.99 -16.33 15.65
N THR A 331 -25.89 -16.72 14.80
CA THR A 331 -25.58 -17.51 13.63
C THR A 331 -25.67 -16.65 12.36
N PRO A 332 -24.75 -16.79 11.41
CA PRO A 332 -24.85 -16.06 10.15
C PRO A 332 -26.09 -16.50 9.39
N THR A 333 -26.65 -15.58 8.60
CA THR A 333 -27.76 -15.91 7.70
C THR A 333 -27.32 -16.89 6.62
N GLU A 334 -28.19 -17.86 6.29
CA GLU A 334 -27.89 -18.82 5.25
C GLU A 334 -28.07 -18.25 3.83
N ASP A 335 -28.87 -17.21 3.67
CA ASP A 335 -29.28 -16.67 2.38
C ASP A 335 -28.50 -15.44 1.93
N ILE A 336 -27.87 -14.70 2.86
CA ILE A 336 -27.23 -13.42 2.60
C ILE A 336 -25.76 -13.48 3.03
N LEU A 337 -24.89 -12.86 2.23
CA LEU A 337 -23.52 -12.55 2.60
C LEU A 337 -23.31 -11.04 2.54
N ALA A 338 -22.45 -10.53 3.40
CA ALA A 338 -22.04 -9.15 3.41
C ALA A 338 -20.82 -8.94 2.52
N VAL A 339 -20.94 -8.04 1.54
CA VAL A 339 -19.83 -7.63 0.68
C VAL A 339 -19.36 -6.28 1.14
N LYS A 340 -18.16 -6.22 1.71
CA LYS A 340 -17.50 -5.00 2.13
C LYS A 340 -16.63 -4.48 0.99
N VAL A 341 -16.86 -3.21 0.62
CA VAL A 341 -16.04 -2.48 -0.34
C VAL A 341 -15.23 -1.45 0.43
N SER A 342 -13.91 -1.50 0.36
CA SER A 342 -13.04 -0.56 1.06
C SER A 342 -13.15 0.86 0.49
N ALA A 343 -12.60 1.83 1.25
CA ALA A 343 -12.30 3.15 0.71
C ALA A 343 -11.46 3.04 -0.57
N GLY A 344 -11.68 3.94 -1.49
CA GLY A 344 -10.97 3.97 -2.77
C GLY A 344 -11.38 5.16 -3.62
N THR A 345 -10.62 5.43 -4.67
CA THR A 345 -10.87 6.53 -5.62
C THR A 345 -10.82 6.03 -7.05
N ALA A 346 -11.85 6.33 -7.81
CA ALA A 346 -11.93 6.01 -9.23
C ALA A 346 -12.43 7.19 -10.05
N TYR A 347 -12.07 7.20 -11.32
CA TYR A 347 -12.66 8.08 -12.32
C TYR A 347 -13.62 7.29 -13.21
N VAL A 348 -14.90 7.61 -13.13
CA VAL A 348 -15.95 6.99 -13.94
C VAL A 348 -16.57 8.04 -14.85
N ARG A 349 -16.47 7.84 -16.16
CA ARG A 349 -16.79 8.85 -17.18
C ARG A 349 -16.07 10.19 -16.95
N GLY A 350 -14.87 10.12 -16.34
CA GLY A 350 -14.03 11.26 -16.00
C GLY A 350 -14.41 12.02 -14.73
N TYR A 351 -15.49 11.61 -14.04
CA TYR A 351 -15.84 12.16 -12.73
C TYR A 351 -15.13 11.38 -11.64
N ASP A 352 -14.59 12.09 -10.65
CA ASP A 352 -13.99 11.49 -9.47
C ASP A 352 -15.07 10.90 -8.54
N ILE A 353 -14.88 9.66 -8.17
CA ILE A 353 -15.70 8.94 -7.20
C ILE A 353 -14.80 8.53 -6.05
N ASP A 354 -14.99 9.17 -4.92
CA ASP A 354 -14.27 8.90 -3.69
C ASP A 354 -15.17 8.17 -2.71
N LEU A 355 -14.82 6.91 -2.37
CA LEU A 355 -15.34 6.24 -1.19
C LEU A 355 -14.39 6.52 -0.04
N VAL A 356 -14.82 7.35 0.91
CA VAL A 356 -14.01 7.78 2.04
C VAL A 356 -13.93 6.70 3.13
N GLY A 357 -15.01 5.93 3.27
CA GLY A 357 -15.12 4.81 4.20
C GLY A 357 -15.52 3.52 3.51
N SER A 358 -15.42 2.40 4.23
CA SER A 358 -15.92 1.12 3.72
C SER A 358 -17.45 1.13 3.61
N THR A 359 -17.95 0.47 2.59
CA THR A 359 -19.39 0.28 2.37
C THR A 359 -19.68 -1.21 2.40
N VAL A 360 -20.70 -1.60 3.16
CA VAL A 360 -21.16 -2.99 3.23
C VAL A 360 -22.48 -3.11 2.49
N VAL A 361 -22.59 -4.10 1.62
CA VAL A 361 -23.80 -4.40 0.86
C VAL A 361 -24.14 -5.87 1.08
N ASP A 362 -25.38 -6.13 1.50
CA ASP A 362 -25.89 -7.49 1.58
C ASP A 362 -26.28 -7.98 0.20
N VAL A 363 -25.80 -9.17 -0.14
CA VAL A 363 -26.10 -9.83 -1.42
C VAL A 363 -26.52 -11.27 -1.17
N GLU A 364 -27.35 -11.82 -2.04
CA GLU A 364 -27.73 -13.22 -1.95
C GLU A 364 -26.50 -14.14 -2.07
N LYS A 365 -26.38 -15.13 -1.19
CA LYS A 365 -25.32 -16.15 -1.28
C LYS A 365 -25.41 -16.88 -2.61
N PRO A 366 -24.28 -17.11 -3.30
CA PRO A 366 -24.27 -17.89 -4.54
C PRO A 366 -24.74 -19.32 -4.26
N ARG A 367 -25.76 -19.77 -5.01
CA ARG A 367 -26.49 -21.01 -4.76
C ARG A 367 -25.76 -22.30 -5.16
N THR A 368 -24.72 -22.22 -5.99
CA THR A 368 -24.05 -23.42 -6.50
C THR A 368 -22.54 -23.23 -6.58
N THR A 369 -21.82 -24.07 -5.88
CA THR A 369 -20.40 -24.29 -6.13
C THR A 369 -20.22 -25.15 -7.36
N LYS A 370 -19.40 -24.70 -8.31
CA LYS A 370 -19.05 -25.45 -9.52
C LYS A 370 -17.56 -25.73 -9.53
N THR A 371 -17.19 -26.96 -9.77
CA THR A 371 -15.80 -27.32 -9.99
C THR A 371 -15.45 -27.16 -11.47
N ILE A 372 -14.39 -26.39 -11.77
CA ILE A 372 -13.85 -26.30 -13.14
C ILE A 372 -13.20 -27.64 -13.49
N PRO A 373 -13.48 -28.19 -14.71
CA PRO A 373 -13.00 -29.49 -15.10
C PRO A 373 -11.50 -29.59 -15.34
N GLY A 374 -10.78 -28.49 -15.31
CA GLY A 374 -9.31 -28.48 -15.46
C GLY A 374 -8.79 -27.11 -15.89
N SER A 375 -7.50 -26.88 -15.74
CA SER A 375 -6.81 -25.68 -16.16
C SER A 375 -5.45 -26.04 -16.77
N VAL A 376 -5.05 -25.31 -17.82
CA VAL A 376 -3.70 -25.41 -18.38
C VAL A 376 -2.88 -24.22 -17.90
N ILE A 377 -1.77 -24.48 -17.24
CA ILE A 377 -0.89 -23.46 -16.69
C ILE A 377 0.41 -23.45 -17.53
N PRO A 378 0.64 -22.43 -18.37
CA PRO A 378 1.83 -22.35 -19.21
C PRO A 378 3.05 -21.83 -18.43
N PHE A 379 4.25 -22.16 -18.88
CA PHE A 379 5.49 -21.66 -18.29
C PHE A 379 5.85 -20.24 -18.71
N ASN A 380 5.30 -19.75 -19.82
CA ASN A 380 5.67 -18.48 -20.46
C ASN A 380 4.79 -17.32 -19.99
N MET A 381 4.61 -17.19 -18.70
CA MET A 381 3.83 -16.11 -18.08
C MET A 381 4.74 -15.10 -17.38
N GLY A 382 4.21 -13.91 -17.16
CA GLY A 382 4.90 -12.82 -16.47
C GLY A 382 5.61 -11.85 -17.41
N SER A 383 6.42 -10.96 -16.85
CA SER A 383 7.20 -9.98 -17.61
C SER A 383 8.42 -10.60 -18.25
N LEU A 384 8.69 -10.32 -19.50
CA LEU A 384 9.87 -10.81 -20.18
C LEU A 384 10.76 -9.70 -20.73
N LEU A 385 12.05 -9.95 -20.66
CA LEU A 385 13.08 -9.15 -21.32
C LEU A 385 13.63 -9.96 -22.50
N ARG A 386 13.50 -9.43 -23.71
CA ARG A 386 14.10 -10.06 -24.88
C ARG A 386 15.59 -9.78 -24.93
N VAL A 387 16.40 -10.83 -25.06
CA VAL A 387 17.87 -10.75 -25.06
C VAL A 387 18.48 -11.51 -26.22
N ASN A 388 19.70 -11.14 -26.59
CA ASN A 388 20.52 -11.85 -27.56
C ASN A 388 21.98 -11.92 -27.07
N ASN A 389 22.88 -12.47 -27.92
CA ASN A 389 24.29 -12.59 -27.60
C ASN A 389 24.51 -13.27 -26.22
N VAL A 390 23.79 -14.35 -26.01
CA VAL A 390 23.75 -15.10 -24.73
C VAL A 390 25.07 -15.87 -24.55
N ALA A 391 25.60 -15.81 -23.31
CA ALA A 391 26.66 -16.69 -22.83
C ALA A 391 26.29 -17.26 -21.49
N GLY A 392 26.38 -18.59 -21.32
CA GLY A 392 25.95 -19.30 -20.14
C GLY A 392 24.43 -19.49 -20.05
N VAL A 393 23.97 -19.96 -18.91
CA VAL A 393 22.54 -20.16 -18.59
C VAL A 393 22.24 -19.51 -17.26
N PRO A 394 21.20 -18.70 -17.15
CA PRO A 394 20.85 -18.10 -15.87
C PRO A 394 20.39 -19.19 -14.89
N TYR A 395 20.75 -19.03 -13.63
CA TYR A 395 20.24 -19.88 -12.58
C TYR A 395 18.80 -19.47 -12.23
N ILE A 396 17.90 -20.44 -12.34
CA ILE A 396 16.46 -20.18 -12.22
C ILE A 396 15.95 -20.61 -10.82
N ASN A 397 16.55 -21.65 -10.22
CA ASN A 397 16.11 -22.16 -8.93
C ASN A 397 16.46 -21.22 -7.79
N ILE A 398 15.61 -21.21 -6.78
CA ILE A 398 15.72 -20.33 -5.63
C ILE A 398 16.54 -21.04 -4.54
N GLY A 399 17.67 -20.43 -4.17
CA GLY A 399 18.38 -20.68 -2.91
C GLY A 399 18.95 -22.08 -2.68
N ASP A 400 19.92 -22.14 -1.81
CA ASP A 400 20.46 -23.39 -1.27
C ASP A 400 19.56 -23.89 -0.14
N THR A 401 18.95 -25.06 -0.32
CA THR A 401 18.14 -25.75 0.70
C THR A 401 18.97 -26.28 1.87
N SER A 402 20.31 -26.28 1.74
CA SER A 402 21.20 -26.80 2.80
C SER A 402 21.37 -25.84 4.00
N GLY A 403 20.81 -24.66 3.97
CA GLY A 403 20.84 -23.70 5.07
C GLY A 403 22.21 -23.04 5.32
N THR A 404 23.19 -23.27 4.47
CA THR A 404 24.53 -22.69 4.58
C THR A 404 24.75 -21.48 3.70
N ASN A 405 23.95 -21.31 2.65
CA ASN A 405 24.04 -20.18 1.73
C ASN A 405 22.74 -19.36 1.73
N THR A 406 22.86 -18.12 2.15
CA THR A 406 21.72 -17.18 2.29
C THR A 406 21.55 -16.28 1.06
N THR A 407 22.28 -16.52 -0.03
CA THR A 407 22.19 -15.73 -1.25
C THR A 407 21.13 -16.28 -2.18
N ASP A 408 20.25 -15.41 -2.62
CA ASP A 408 19.25 -15.69 -3.66
C ASP A 408 19.96 -15.89 -5.02
N SER A 409 20.09 -17.12 -5.43
CA SER A 409 20.81 -17.49 -6.65
C SER A 409 20.09 -17.13 -7.95
N ASN A 410 18.80 -16.88 -7.88
CA ASN A 410 18.03 -16.46 -9.05
C ASN A 410 18.07 -14.94 -9.32
N ILE A 411 18.86 -14.18 -8.55
CA ILE A 411 19.01 -12.73 -8.78
C ILE A 411 19.91 -12.49 -10.00
N ILE A 412 19.44 -11.64 -10.88
CA ILE A 412 20.17 -11.15 -12.04
C ILE A 412 20.38 -9.64 -11.90
N GLU A 413 21.56 -9.20 -12.25
CA GLU A 413 21.96 -7.79 -12.23
C GLU A 413 21.68 -7.13 -13.57
N LEU A 414 21.19 -5.90 -13.54
CA LEU A 414 20.81 -5.11 -14.70
C LEU A 414 21.84 -4.00 -14.93
N TYR A 415 22.37 -3.90 -16.14
CA TYR A 415 23.46 -2.98 -16.48
C TYR A 415 23.07 -1.99 -17.58
N LYS A 416 23.65 -0.80 -17.50
CA LYS A 416 23.50 0.28 -18.47
C LYS A 416 24.37 0.08 -19.73
N GLU A 417 25.47 -0.64 -19.62
CA GLU A 417 26.38 -0.88 -20.72
C GLU A 417 26.06 -2.20 -21.42
N ARG A 418 26.37 -2.26 -22.73
CA ARG A 418 26.50 -3.51 -23.46
C ARG A 418 27.89 -4.10 -23.23
N ARG A 419 28.05 -5.40 -23.43
CA ARG A 419 29.32 -6.04 -23.38
C ARG A 419 30.23 -5.50 -24.52
N ASN A 420 31.52 -5.38 -24.21
CA ASN A 420 32.51 -5.10 -25.23
C ASN A 420 32.62 -6.31 -26.16
N ASN A 421 32.63 -6.05 -27.45
CA ASN A 421 32.77 -7.08 -28.48
C ASN A 421 34.24 -7.58 -28.54
N VAL A 422 34.73 -8.20 -27.44
CA VAL A 422 36.06 -8.78 -27.36
C VAL A 422 35.94 -10.23 -27.82
N ALA A 423 36.84 -10.69 -28.64
CA ALA A 423 36.97 -12.08 -29.00
C ALA A 423 37.21 -12.87 -27.71
N GLN A 424 36.27 -13.72 -27.35
CA GLN A 424 36.18 -14.22 -25.98
C GLN A 424 36.49 -15.70 -25.95
N ASN A 425 37.49 -16.00 -25.15
CA ASN A 425 38.01 -17.34 -25.04
C ASN A 425 37.42 -18.12 -23.85
N SER A 426 36.69 -17.43 -22.94
CA SER A 426 36.04 -18.08 -21.80
C SER A 426 34.73 -17.37 -21.43
N ILE A 427 33.83 -18.07 -20.73
CA ILE A 427 32.59 -17.50 -20.21
C ILE A 427 32.89 -16.40 -19.17
N ALA A 428 33.92 -16.58 -18.35
CA ALA A 428 34.33 -15.58 -17.35
C ALA A 428 34.75 -14.26 -18.02
N ASP A 429 35.48 -14.32 -19.14
CA ASP A 429 35.87 -13.12 -19.90
C ASP A 429 34.65 -12.44 -20.53
N GLN A 430 33.66 -13.22 -20.94
CA GLN A 430 32.42 -12.71 -21.51
C GLN A 430 31.53 -12.05 -20.44
N ALA A 431 31.48 -12.61 -19.26
CA ALA A 431 30.60 -12.19 -18.22
C ALA A 431 30.91 -10.77 -17.67
N THR A 432 32.20 -10.42 -17.61
CA THR A 432 32.63 -9.16 -16.94
C THR A 432 33.03 -8.05 -17.94
N ALA A 433 33.14 -8.35 -19.24
CA ALA A 433 33.65 -7.40 -20.20
C ALA A 433 32.70 -6.18 -20.40
N GLY A 434 33.14 -5.02 -19.95
CA GLY A 434 32.46 -3.74 -20.19
C GLY A 434 31.26 -3.43 -19.28
N LEU A 435 30.92 -4.31 -18.34
CA LEU A 435 29.84 -4.08 -17.40
C LEU A 435 30.35 -3.33 -16.17
N THR A 436 30.08 -2.05 -16.05
CA THR A 436 30.60 -1.19 -14.98
C THR A 436 29.51 -0.47 -14.18
N THR A 437 28.36 -0.20 -14.80
CA THR A 437 27.28 0.56 -14.14
C THR A 437 26.06 -0.33 -13.95
N LYS A 438 25.98 -0.92 -12.78
CA LYS A 438 24.79 -1.65 -12.33
C LYS A 438 23.66 -0.65 -12.06
N ILE A 439 22.52 -0.84 -12.71
CA ILE A 439 21.36 0.06 -12.60
C ILE A 439 20.14 -0.56 -11.94
N GLY A 440 20.23 -1.84 -11.58
CA GLY A 440 19.12 -2.53 -10.94
C GLY A 440 19.39 -4.01 -10.76
N GLU A 441 18.36 -4.68 -10.24
CA GLU A 441 18.32 -6.13 -10.06
C GLU A 441 16.93 -6.65 -10.43
N ALA A 442 16.84 -7.93 -10.77
CA ALA A 442 15.61 -8.66 -10.99
C ALA A 442 15.81 -10.12 -10.58
N ARG A 443 14.73 -10.90 -10.58
CA ARG A 443 14.77 -12.34 -10.34
C ARG A 443 14.38 -13.08 -11.62
N VAL A 444 15.02 -14.20 -11.86
CA VAL A 444 14.76 -15.03 -13.05
C VAL A 444 13.72 -16.07 -12.71
N TYR A 445 12.62 -16.05 -13.48
CA TYR A 445 11.56 -17.05 -13.38
C TYR A 445 11.76 -18.20 -14.38
N SER A 446 12.08 -17.86 -15.63
CA SER A 446 12.30 -18.82 -16.70
C SER A 446 13.18 -18.23 -17.79
N PHE A 447 13.74 -19.08 -18.61
CA PHE A 447 14.59 -18.71 -19.74
C PHE A 447 14.36 -19.66 -20.91
N GLY A 448 14.26 -19.15 -22.10
CA GLY A 448 14.05 -19.97 -23.30
C GLY A 448 14.34 -19.24 -24.57
N VAL A 449 14.57 -19.99 -25.64
CA VAL A 449 14.72 -19.42 -26.97
C VAL A 449 13.35 -18.98 -27.51
N THR A 450 13.31 -17.93 -28.28
CA THR A 450 12.12 -17.57 -29.06
C THR A 450 12.01 -18.46 -30.33
N ASP A 451 10.97 -18.28 -31.08
CA ASP A 451 10.59 -19.10 -32.24
C ASP A 451 11.64 -19.09 -33.40
N ALA A 452 12.81 -18.55 -33.17
CA ALA A 452 13.85 -18.48 -34.23
C ALA A 452 14.55 -19.80 -34.41
N ALA A 453 14.75 -20.17 -35.66
CA ALA A 453 15.61 -21.28 -36.02
C ALA A 453 17.04 -21.07 -35.50
N TYR A 454 17.65 -22.12 -34.95
CA TYR A 454 19.03 -22.11 -34.44
C TYR A 454 20.15 -21.86 -35.47
N GLU A 455 19.81 -21.36 -36.65
CA GLU A 455 20.74 -21.25 -37.78
C GLU A 455 21.68 -20.05 -37.68
N ASP A 456 21.38 -19.06 -36.82
CA ASP A 456 22.18 -17.83 -36.70
C ASP A 456 22.56 -17.57 -35.24
N GLN A 457 23.75 -17.02 -34.99
CA GLN A 457 24.19 -16.59 -33.65
C GLN A 457 23.41 -15.35 -33.13
N SER A 458 22.56 -14.79 -33.97
CA SER A 458 21.66 -13.68 -33.64
C SER A 458 20.33 -14.11 -32.95
N ILE A 459 20.21 -15.35 -32.51
CA ILE A 459 19.02 -15.89 -31.85
C ILE A 459 18.62 -15.01 -30.69
N GLU A 460 17.36 -14.64 -30.67
CA GLU A 460 16.73 -13.95 -29.55
C GLU A 460 16.22 -14.96 -28.52
N TRP A 461 16.33 -14.59 -27.26
CA TRP A 461 15.90 -15.38 -26.13
C TRP A 461 14.91 -14.59 -25.29
N ASP A 462 13.96 -15.28 -24.68
CA ASP A 462 13.05 -14.71 -23.71
C ASP A 462 13.54 -15.03 -22.31
N LEU A 463 13.90 -13.98 -21.57
CA LEU A 463 14.25 -14.03 -20.16
C LEU A 463 13.06 -13.54 -19.35
N TYR A 464 12.35 -14.47 -18.69
CA TYR A 464 11.19 -14.15 -17.86
C TYR A 464 11.66 -13.71 -16.48
N LEU A 465 11.25 -12.51 -16.12
CA LEU A 465 11.68 -11.85 -14.89
C LEU A 465 10.48 -11.54 -14.00
N TYR A 466 10.74 -11.49 -12.70
CA TYR A 466 9.86 -10.93 -11.70
C TYR A 466 10.68 -10.10 -10.71
N ASP A 467 10.03 -9.31 -9.87
CA ASP A 467 10.68 -8.40 -8.89
C ASP A 467 11.77 -7.51 -9.54
N VAL A 468 11.41 -6.86 -10.65
CA VAL A 468 12.33 -5.99 -11.37
C VAL A 468 12.47 -4.66 -10.63
N GLN A 469 13.67 -4.38 -10.11
CA GLN A 469 14.01 -3.19 -9.35
C GLN A 469 15.07 -2.38 -10.06
N THR A 470 14.72 -1.19 -10.54
CA THR A 470 15.70 -0.23 -11.09
C THR A 470 16.05 0.83 -10.05
N TYR A 471 17.27 1.33 -10.09
CA TYR A 471 17.79 2.23 -9.07
C TYR A 471 17.53 3.70 -9.37
N THR A 472 17.21 4.45 -8.31
CA THR A 472 17.40 5.89 -8.26
C THR A 472 18.73 6.17 -7.57
N VAL A 473 19.66 6.79 -8.27
CA VAL A 473 21.01 7.07 -7.75
C VAL A 473 21.09 8.51 -7.30
N LEU A 474 21.36 8.72 -6.00
CA LEU A 474 21.62 10.02 -5.41
C LEU A 474 23.12 10.20 -5.29
N THR A 475 23.65 11.29 -5.85
CA THR A 475 25.04 11.73 -5.61
C THR A 475 25.01 12.82 -4.55
N LEU A 476 25.65 12.57 -3.43
CA LEU A 476 25.76 13.52 -2.31
C LEU A 476 26.98 14.42 -2.45
N ALA A 477 26.96 15.56 -1.78
CA ALA A 477 28.06 16.53 -1.84
C ALA A 477 29.34 16.02 -1.16
N ASN A 478 29.20 15.15 -0.15
CA ASN A 478 30.33 14.58 0.61
C ASN A 478 30.34 13.05 0.53
N THR A 479 31.49 12.47 0.81
CA THR A 479 31.69 11.01 0.91
C THR A 479 31.32 10.52 2.30
N TYR A 480 30.59 9.43 2.40
CA TYR A 480 30.19 8.81 3.64
C TYR A 480 30.63 7.36 3.72
N ASN A 481 30.91 6.89 4.93
CA ASN A 481 31.31 5.52 5.15
C ASN A 481 30.09 4.59 5.14
N GLN A 482 30.19 3.45 4.48
CA GLN A 482 29.16 2.39 4.49
C GLN A 482 28.75 1.92 5.88
N THR A 483 29.67 2.03 6.86
CA THR A 483 29.36 1.65 8.25
C THR A 483 28.35 2.55 8.92
N ASP A 484 28.19 3.78 8.43
CA ASP A 484 27.27 4.75 9.00
C ASP A 484 25.86 4.66 8.37
N VAL A 485 25.79 4.13 7.17
CA VAL A 485 24.53 3.92 6.43
C VAL A 485 24.50 2.49 5.89
N PRO A 486 24.01 1.55 6.68
CA PRO A 486 23.96 0.16 6.25
C PRO A 486 22.93 -0.04 5.13
N LEU A 487 23.16 -1.03 4.29
CA LEU A 487 22.21 -1.47 3.27
C LEU A 487 20.83 -1.71 3.88
N THR A 488 19.77 -1.57 3.12
CA THR A 488 18.37 -1.64 3.52
C THR A 488 17.87 -0.48 4.39
N SER A 489 18.69 0.54 4.63
CA SER A 489 18.25 1.74 5.32
C SER A 489 17.25 2.53 4.48
N LEU A 490 16.19 3.03 5.12
CA LEU A 490 15.28 3.97 4.48
C LEU A 490 15.95 5.32 4.31
N VAL A 491 16.02 5.80 3.09
CA VAL A 491 16.50 7.15 2.73
C VAL A 491 15.31 8.00 2.34
N ARG A 492 15.15 9.15 2.99
CA ARG A 492 14.05 10.07 2.73
C ARG A 492 14.57 11.47 2.44
N GLY A 493 14.06 12.11 1.40
CA GLY A 493 14.30 13.53 1.12
C GLY A 493 13.58 14.41 2.13
N LEU A 494 14.29 15.38 2.73
CA LEU A 494 13.72 16.24 3.77
C LEU A 494 12.61 17.15 3.23
N SER A 495 12.80 17.70 2.04
CA SER A 495 11.87 18.64 1.43
C SER A 495 10.84 17.98 0.54
N SER A 496 11.24 16.97 -0.22
CA SER A 496 10.37 16.27 -1.16
C SER A 496 9.47 15.23 -0.51
N GLY A 497 9.90 14.68 0.64
CA GLY A 497 9.27 13.51 1.23
C GLY A 497 9.50 12.21 0.44
N ALA A 498 10.24 12.26 -0.67
CA ALA A 498 10.55 11.08 -1.47
C ALA A 498 11.32 10.04 -0.63
N THR A 499 11.05 8.77 -0.84
CA THR A 499 11.65 7.67 -0.09
C THR A 499 12.25 6.62 -1.00
N GLY A 500 13.21 5.87 -0.51
CA GLY A 500 13.78 4.71 -1.16
C GLY A 500 14.65 3.92 -0.20
N TYR A 501 14.91 2.66 -0.50
CA TYR A 501 15.77 1.81 0.34
C TYR A 501 17.16 1.68 -0.26
N LEU A 502 18.19 1.77 0.57
CA LEU A 502 19.57 1.69 0.11
C LEU A 502 19.92 0.28 -0.33
N ALA A 503 20.03 0.08 -1.65
CA ALA A 503 20.44 -1.18 -2.25
C ALA A 503 21.96 -1.29 -2.41
N GLN A 504 22.63 -0.17 -2.73
CA GLN A 504 24.05 -0.11 -2.94
C GLN A 504 24.59 1.27 -2.54
N SER A 505 25.78 1.32 -1.98
CA SER A 505 26.50 2.59 -1.70
C SER A 505 27.94 2.50 -2.13
N ALA A 506 28.43 3.59 -2.71
CA ALA A 506 29.83 3.75 -3.10
C ALA A 506 30.24 5.21 -2.90
N ALA A 507 31.27 5.46 -2.10
CA ALA A 507 31.78 6.80 -1.83
C ALA A 507 30.68 7.82 -1.48
N ASN A 508 30.28 8.65 -2.45
CA ASN A 508 29.26 9.67 -2.29
C ASN A 508 27.96 9.35 -3.08
N THR A 509 27.79 8.14 -3.55
CA THR A 509 26.60 7.72 -4.32
C THR A 509 25.80 6.70 -3.56
N TYR A 510 24.48 6.89 -3.53
CA TYR A 510 23.49 5.98 -2.97
C TYR A 510 22.56 5.50 -4.07
N SER A 511 22.57 4.21 -4.35
CA SER A 511 21.60 3.57 -5.24
C SER A 511 20.43 3.06 -4.43
N LEU A 512 19.26 3.61 -4.71
CA LEU A 512 18.02 3.32 -4.00
C LEU A 512 17.11 2.46 -4.87
N ASN A 513 16.54 1.42 -4.29
CA ASN A 513 15.45 0.65 -4.87
C ASN A 513 14.10 1.04 -4.22
N GLN A 514 12.99 0.53 -4.77
CA GLN A 514 11.63 0.78 -4.29
C GLN A 514 11.37 2.27 -4.03
N THR A 515 11.79 3.11 -4.94
CA THR A 515 11.71 4.56 -4.77
C THR A 515 10.26 5.04 -4.94
N SER A 516 9.79 5.85 -4.00
CA SER A 516 8.50 6.52 -4.03
C SER A 516 8.70 8.03 -3.98
N GLY A 517 7.99 8.77 -4.83
CA GLY A 517 8.16 10.21 -4.96
C GLY A 517 9.39 10.61 -5.79
N LYS A 518 9.69 11.90 -5.84
CA LYS A 518 10.84 12.46 -6.58
C LYS A 518 11.73 13.24 -5.64
N PHE A 519 12.98 12.82 -5.51
CA PHE A 519 14.01 13.56 -4.79
C PHE A 519 14.34 14.88 -5.48
N LEU A 520 14.77 15.89 -4.72
CA LEU A 520 15.14 17.22 -5.22
C LEU A 520 16.64 17.45 -5.08
N VAL A 521 17.23 18.07 -6.09
CA VAL A 521 18.64 18.50 -6.01
C VAL A 521 18.76 19.62 -4.97
N GLY A 522 19.75 19.52 -4.10
CA GLY A 522 20.00 20.48 -3.01
C GLY A 522 19.34 20.11 -1.69
N GLU A 523 18.37 19.20 -1.66
CA GLU A 523 17.74 18.79 -0.41
C GLU A 523 18.62 17.89 0.44
N GLN A 524 18.41 17.94 1.74
CA GLN A 524 19.05 17.03 2.71
C GLN A 524 18.31 15.68 2.73
N VAL A 525 19.05 14.62 3.06
CA VAL A 525 18.50 13.29 3.23
C VAL A 525 18.49 12.86 4.68
N ILE A 526 17.40 12.24 5.07
CA ILE A 526 17.20 11.60 6.37
C ILE A 526 17.33 10.10 6.19
N ILE A 527 18.04 9.45 7.08
CA ILE A 527 18.26 8.00 7.03
C ILE A 527 17.69 7.36 8.28
N ASN A 528 16.79 6.39 8.08
CA ASN A 528 16.02 5.73 9.16
C ASN A 528 15.38 6.75 10.14
N GLU A 529 14.85 7.86 9.56
CA GLU A 529 14.19 8.95 10.27
C GLU A 529 15.09 9.81 11.16
N GLU A 530 16.40 9.61 11.13
CA GLU A 530 17.38 10.49 11.76
C GLU A 530 18.09 11.38 10.73
N VAL A 531 18.28 12.66 11.08
CA VAL A 531 19.07 13.58 10.25
C VAL A 531 20.55 13.25 10.45
N LYS A 532 21.09 12.34 9.65
CA LYS A 532 22.50 11.93 9.74
C LYS A 532 23.43 12.79 8.90
N PHE A 533 22.92 13.44 7.85
CA PHE A 533 23.76 14.19 6.92
C PHE A 533 23.19 15.57 6.64
N GLN A 534 24.03 16.60 6.85
CA GLN A 534 23.67 17.99 6.56
C GLN A 534 23.96 18.41 5.11
N THR A 535 24.51 17.51 4.30
CA THR A 535 24.89 17.81 2.92
C THR A 535 23.77 17.44 1.95
N GLY A 536 23.51 18.36 1.03
CA GLY A 536 22.45 18.19 0.05
C GLY A 536 22.77 17.18 -1.06
N ILE A 537 21.75 16.77 -1.78
CA ILE A 537 21.87 15.98 -2.98
C ILE A 537 22.47 16.86 -4.09
N LYS A 538 23.60 16.43 -4.65
CA LYS A 538 24.27 17.14 -5.75
C LYS A 538 23.69 16.80 -7.10
N ASN A 539 23.34 15.52 -7.33
CA ASN A 539 22.77 15.03 -8.57
C ASN A 539 21.85 13.83 -8.33
N ILE A 540 20.89 13.65 -9.20
CA ILE A 540 19.92 12.55 -9.17
C ILE A 540 19.89 11.89 -10.54
N THR A 541 20.07 10.59 -10.58
CA THR A 541 19.92 9.78 -11.81
C THR A 541 18.85 8.71 -11.55
N VAL A 542 17.76 8.75 -12.30
CA VAL A 542 16.70 7.76 -12.21
C VAL A 542 16.84 6.80 -13.38
N TYR A 543 17.08 5.54 -13.08
CA TYR A 543 17.10 4.48 -14.09
C TYR A 543 15.72 3.84 -14.21
N THR A 544 15.40 3.43 -15.41
CA THR A 544 14.15 2.73 -15.74
C THR A 544 14.48 1.43 -16.47
N THR A 545 13.49 0.58 -16.67
CA THR A 545 13.63 -0.65 -17.46
C THR A 545 14.11 -0.39 -18.90
N GLU A 546 13.87 0.81 -19.41
CA GLU A 546 14.35 1.22 -20.74
C GLU A 546 15.86 1.53 -20.79
N ASP A 547 16.53 1.63 -19.65
CA ASP A 547 17.97 1.90 -19.58
C ASP A 547 18.80 0.60 -19.55
N ILE A 548 18.16 -0.57 -19.48
CA ILE A 548 18.81 -1.88 -19.39
C ILE A 548 19.42 -2.23 -20.76
N LYS A 549 20.74 -2.39 -20.83
CA LYS A 549 21.43 -2.80 -22.06
C LYS A 549 22.08 -4.17 -21.97
N SER A 550 22.35 -4.64 -20.77
CA SER A 550 22.89 -5.98 -20.51
C SER A 550 22.39 -6.50 -19.17
N VAL A 551 22.38 -7.81 -19.06
CA VAL A 551 22.08 -8.54 -17.83
C VAL A 551 23.23 -9.48 -17.50
N PHE A 552 23.49 -9.64 -16.20
CA PHE A 552 24.57 -10.49 -15.71
C PHE A 552 24.13 -11.24 -14.46
N GLN A 553 24.49 -12.49 -14.33
CA GLN A 553 24.30 -13.28 -13.14
C GLN A 553 25.62 -13.95 -12.75
N ASP A 554 26.10 -13.65 -11.54
CA ASP A 554 27.31 -14.23 -10.99
C ASP A 554 26.97 -15.53 -10.28
N ALA A 555 27.82 -16.52 -10.49
CA ALA A 555 27.75 -17.79 -9.79
C ALA A 555 28.39 -17.77 -8.40
N ASP A 556 29.00 -16.66 -7.99
CA ASP A 556 29.65 -16.53 -6.69
C ASP A 556 28.64 -16.66 -5.53
N GLY A 557 28.81 -17.73 -4.75
CA GLY A 557 27.98 -18.03 -3.58
C GLY A 557 27.21 -19.33 -3.71
N LEU A 558 27.11 -19.92 -4.90
CA LEU A 558 26.58 -21.25 -5.12
C LEU A 558 27.73 -22.22 -5.35
N ASN A 559 27.50 -23.48 -5.08
CA ASN A 559 28.50 -24.54 -5.19
C ASN A 559 29.24 -24.44 -6.54
N SER A 560 30.43 -23.87 -6.53
CA SER A 560 31.20 -23.45 -7.69
C SER A 560 31.51 -24.53 -8.73
N ALA A 561 31.18 -25.77 -8.44
CA ALA A 561 31.36 -26.89 -9.36
C ALA A 561 30.27 -27.06 -10.42
N LEU A 562 29.13 -26.37 -10.28
CA LEU A 562 27.94 -26.61 -11.10
C LEU A 562 27.38 -25.36 -11.82
N GLN A 563 27.97 -24.17 -11.65
CA GLN A 563 27.41 -22.93 -12.19
C GLN A 563 28.38 -22.18 -13.09
N THR A 564 27.85 -21.79 -14.21
CA THR A 564 28.49 -20.89 -15.15
C THR A 564 27.84 -19.52 -15.04
N ASN A 565 28.65 -18.45 -15.09
CA ASN A 565 28.13 -17.10 -15.17
C ASN A 565 27.23 -16.97 -16.39
N PHE A 566 26.18 -16.19 -16.25
CA PHE A 566 25.27 -15.85 -17.34
C PHE A 566 25.36 -14.38 -17.70
N VAL A 567 25.41 -14.09 -18.99
CA VAL A 567 25.35 -12.72 -19.49
C VAL A 567 24.66 -12.66 -20.84
N ALA A 568 23.88 -11.63 -21.05
CA ALA A 568 23.23 -11.36 -22.34
C ALA A 568 23.07 -9.86 -22.56
N ASP A 569 22.99 -9.48 -23.86
CA ASP A 569 22.63 -8.13 -24.26
C ASP A 569 21.13 -8.04 -24.52
N THR A 570 20.50 -6.90 -24.13
CA THR A 570 19.10 -6.67 -24.44
C THR A 570 18.88 -6.38 -25.91
N VAL A 571 17.82 -6.93 -26.48
CA VAL A 571 17.39 -6.59 -27.83
C VAL A 571 16.80 -5.20 -27.83
N LEU A 572 17.32 -4.31 -28.66
CA LEU A 572 16.78 -2.97 -28.82
C LEU A 572 15.81 -2.96 -30.00
N HIS A 573 14.65 -2.36 -29.79
CA HIS A 573 13.66 -2.14 -30.83
C HIS A 573 13.42 -0.66 -31.07
N GLU A 574 12.94 -0.35 -32.23
CA GLU A 574 12.65 1.02 -32.63
C GLU A 574 11.37 1.52 -31.98
N GLN A 575 11.45 2.64 -31.29
CA GLN A 575 10.32 3.34 -30.71
C GLN A 575 10.18 4.70 -31.36
N ALA A 576 9.01 5.02 -31.90
CA ALA A 576 8.71 6.35 -32.38
C ALA A 576 8.76 7.37 -31.22
N LEU A 577 9.42 8.49 -31.46
CA LEU A 577 9.42 9.59 -30.49
C LEU A 577 8.07 10.32 -30.60
N PRO A 578 7.30 10.41 -29.51
CA PRO A 578 5.90 10.85 -29.58
C PRO A 578 5.68 12.30 -30.05
N GLN A 579 6.74 13.11 -30.08
CA GLN A 579 6.67 14.53 -30.48
C GLN A 579 7.40 14.81 -31.80
N PHE A 580 7.80 13.78 -32.50
CA PHE A 580 8.50 13.95 -33.76
C PHE A 580 7.48 14.04 -34.90
N ALA A 581 7.26 15.26 -35.44
CA ALA A 581 6.54 15.36 -36.69
C ALA A 581 7.38 14.72 -37.79
N LYS A 582 6.75 14.00 -38.72
CA LYS A 582 7.44 13.34 -39.87
C LYS A 582 8.31 14.27 -40.72
N THR A 583 8.23 15.56 -40.51
CA THR A 583 8.95 16.63 -41.20
C THR A 583 10.19 17.11 -40.47
N ASP A 584 10.38 16.77 -39.20
CA ASP A 584 11.51 17.26 -38.43
C ASP A 584 12.71 16.33 -38.63
N MET A 585 13.67 16.83 -39.40
CA MET A 585 14.92 16.13 -39.67
C MET A 585 16.01 16.63 -38.73
N MET A 586 16.75 15.70 -38.19
CA MET A 586 17.92 15.97 -37.38
C MET A 586 19.11 16.28 -38.30
N ASN A 587 19.71 17.46 -38.14
CA ASN A 587 20.94 17.81 -38.85
C ASN A 587 22.14 17.29 -38.05
N ILE A 588 22.89 16.37 -38.63
CA ILE A 588 24.07 15.77 -38.03
C ILE A 588 25.32 16.37 -38.62
N SER A 589 26.21 16.79 -37.73
CA SER A 589 27.54 17.30 -38.09
C SER A 589 28.63 16.69 -37.22
N GLY A 590 29.86 16.71 -37.67
CA GLY A 590 31.03 16.17 -36.97
C GLY A 590 31.66 14.98 -37.69
N SER A 591 32.71 14.44 -37.15
CA SER A 591 33.45 13.31 -37.71
C SER A 591 34.00 12.41 -36.58
N GLY A 592 34.26 11.16 -36.93
CA GLY A 592 34.86 10.20 -36.00
C GLY A 592 33.89 9.70 -34.91
N ALA A 593 34.37 9.55 -33.70
CA ALA A 593 33.63 8.96 -32.57
C ALA A 593 32.63 9.93 -31.95
N THR A 594 32.72 11.24 -32.20
CA THR A 594 31.84 12.26 -31.62
C THR A 594 31.13 13.03 -32.72
N ARG A 595 29.84 13.22 -32.57
CA ARG A 595 28.98 13.91 -33.50
C ARG A 595 28.01 14.81 -32.71
N THR A 596 27.52 15.85 -33.36
CA THR A 596 26.46 16.68 -32.85
C THR A 596 25.24 16.59 -33.74
N ALA A 597 24.09 16.52 -33.15
CA ALA A 597 22.82 16.51 -33.85
C ALA A 597 21.98 17.71 -33.40
N LYS A 598 21.41 18.43 -34.34
CA LYS A 598 20.58 19.59 -34.09
C LYS A 598 19.20 19.39 -34.72
N VAL A 599 18.16 19.68 -33.94
CA VAL A 599 16.75 19.67 -34.35
C VAL A 599 16.19 21.06 -34.28
N GLY A 600 15.22 21.38 -35.14
CA GLY A 600 14.49 22.65 -35.04
C GLY A 600 13.68 22.74 -33.73
N GLY A 601 13.83 23.87 -32.98
CA GLY A 601 13.14 24.08 -31.73
C GLY A 601 13.75 23.39 -30.51
N ARG A 602 13.06 23.48 -29.34
CA ARG A 602 13.55 22.94 -28.05
C ARG A 602 13.15 21.48 -27.82
N PHE A 603 13.36 20.66 -28.79
CA PHE A 603 12.89 19.27 -28.78
C PHE A 603 13.46 18.44 -27.62
N PHE A 604 14.74 18.65 -27.28
CA PHE A 604 15.43 17.83 -26.28
C PHE A 604 15.29 18.35 -24.84
N SER A 605 14.70 19.51 -24.61
CA SER A 605 14.51 20.06 -23.27
C SER A 605 13.15 19.66 -22.69
N GLY A 606 13.19 18.91 -21.58
CA GLY A 606 11.97 18.53 -20.85
C GLY A 606 11.08 17.50 -21.55
N VAL A 607 11.55 16.87 -22.62
CA VAL A 607 10.80 15.86 -23.36
C VAL A 607 10.96 14.51 -22.68
N THR A 608 9.86 13.87 -22.37
CA THR A 608 9.81 12.48 -21.93
C THR A 608 10.43 11.56 -22.98
N GLY A 609 11.43 10.78 -22.60
CA GLY A 609 12.04 9.76 -23.45
C GLY A 609 13.44 10.07 -23.97
N VAL A 610 13.84 11.33 -24.13
CA VAL A 610 15.21 11.67 -24.53
C VAL A 610 16.09 11.83 -23.29
N LYS A 611 16.94 10.84 -23.03
CA LYS A 611 17.82 10.80 -21.86
C LYS A 611 19.26 10.55 -22.27
N LEU A 612 20.19 10.99 -21.42
CA LEU A 612 21.61 10.64 -21.57
C LEU A 612 21.81 9.12 -21.53
N GLY A 613 22.69 8.65 -22.38
CA GLY A 613 23.02 7.23 -22.52
C GLY A 613 22.03 6.41 -23.37
N ARG A 614 20.94 6.99 -23.86
CA ARG A 614 20.02 6.33 -24.80
C ARG A 614 20.68 6.19 -26.19
N THR A 615 20.40 5.07 -26.80
CA THR A 615 20.82 4.82 -28.18
C THR A 615 19.78 5.39 -29.14
N ILE A 616 20.21 6.20 -30.10
CA ILE A 616 19.38 6.63 -31.22
C ILE A 616 19.82 5.98 -32.52
N LYS A 617 18.87 5.64 -33.37
CA LYS A 617 19.05 5.21 -34.75
C LYS A 617 18.72 6.41 -35.63
N TYR A 618 19.61 6.72 -36.58
CA TYR A 618 19.33 7.74 -37.57
C TYR A 618 19.69 7.27 -38.98
N GLN A 619 18.90 7.72 -39.95
CA GLN A 619 18.96 7.22 -41.32
C GLN A 619 18.62 8.34 -42.33
N ASN A 620 19.28 8.37 -43.47
CA ASN A 620 18.97 9.25 -44.59
C ASN A 620 18.38 8.44 -45.74
N GLY A 621 17.09 8.54 -45.95
CA GLY A 621 16.38 7.78 -46.95
C GLY A 621 16.60 6.27 -46.85
N ASN A 622 17.01 5.61 -47.91
CA ASN A 622 17.24 4.17 -47.94
C ASN A 622 18.70 3.77 -47.61
N THR A 623 19.49 4.69 -47.03
CA THR A 623 20.85 4.34 -46.60
C THR A 623 20.80 3.46 -45.37
N ASP A 624 21.87 2.74 -45.10
CA ASP A 624 21.99 1.93 -43.90
C ASP A 624 21.94 2.81 -42.66
N PRO A 625 21.21 2.37 -41.61
CA PRO A 625 21.06 3.13 -40.38
C PRO A 625 22.38 3.22 -39.59
N VAL A 626 22.54 4.32 -38.86
CA VAL A 626 23.62 4.55 -37.92
C VAL A 626 23.09 4.62 -36.53
N TYR A 627 23.80 4.02 -35.58
CA TYR A 627 23.44 4.00 -34.15
C TYR A 627 24.47 4.80 -33.36
N SER A 628 23.99 5.60 -32.42
CA SER A 628 24.82 6.41 -31.51
C SER A 628 24.16 6.60 -30.17
N ASP A 629 24.96 6.75 -29.11
CA ASP A 629 24.46 7.07 -27.79
C ASP A 629 24.51 8.59 -27.55
N ILE A 630 23.50 9.09 -26.81
CA ILE A 630 23.42 10.51 -26.42
C ILE A 630 24.35 10.73 -25.25
N THR A 631 25.37 11.56 -25.41
CA THR A 631 26.34 11.88 -24.33
C THR A 631 26.07 13.19 -23.61
N SER A 632 25.45 14.15 -24.27
CA SER A 632 25.02 15.40 -23.65
C SER A 632 23.82 15.99 -24.38
N ILE A 633 23.05 16.77 -23.66
CA ILE A 633 21.95 17.59 -24.19
C ILE A 633 22.27 19.03 -23.85
N ALA A 634 22.32 19.90 -24.87
CA ALA A 634 22.61 21.31 -24.66
C ALA A 634 21.51 21.98 -23.81
N ALA A 635 21.86 23.03 -23.06
CA ALA A 635 20.92 23.73 -22.19
C ALA A 635 19.73 24.36 -22.94
N ASP A 636 19.91 24.68 -24.20
CA ASP A 636 18.85 25.19 -25.08
C ASP A 636 17.88 24.11 -25.56
N GLY A 637 18.18 22.84 -25.30
CA GLY A 637 17.40 21.68 -25.71
C GLY A 637 17.33 21.46 -27.23
N THR A 638 18.16 22.12 -28.04
CA THR A 638 18.13 22.01 -29.48
C THR A 638 19.22 21.10 -30.05
N THR A 639 20.27 20.88 -29.28
CA THR A 639 21.47 20.15 -29.72
C THR A 639 21.80 19.01 -28.76
N ILE A 640 22.11 17.85 -29.31
CA ILE A 640 22.63 16.70 -28.56
C ILE A 640 24.02 16.33 -29.11
N SER A 641 24.88 15.84 -28.23
CA SER A 641 26.12 15.20 -28.61
C SER A 641 25.93 13.70 -28.67
N LEU A 642 26.42 13.11 -29.73
CA LEU A 642 26.31 11.69 -30.01
C LEU A 642 27.70 11.06 -30.04
N THR A 643 27.82 9.87 -29.53
CA THR A 643 29.03 9.07 -29.66
C THR A 643 28.70 7.67 -30.11
N GLN A 644 29.72 6.98 -30.62
CA GLN A 644 29.60 5.56 -30.86
C GLN A 644 29.14 4.85 -29.60
N PRO A 645 28.13 3.97 -29.65
CA PRO A 645 27.75 3.19 -28.49
C PRO A 645 28.98 2.46 -27.95
N THR A 646 29.15 2.54 -26.60
CA THR A 646 30.34 1.94 -25.95
C THR A 646 30.45 0.45 -26.23
N ASN A 647 29.33 -0.19 -26.52
CA ASN A 647 29.23 -1.59 -26.89
C ASN A 647 28.32 -1.69 -28.11
N ALA A 648 28.91 -1.89 -29.27
CA ALA A 648 28.17 -1.96 -30.52
C ALA A 648 27.10 -3.04 -30.52
N VAL A 649 25.97 -2.73 -31.15
CA VAL A 649 24.93 -3.74 -31.39
C VAL A 649 25.49 -4.68 -32.46
N PRO A 650 25.76 -5.97 -32.19
CA PRO A 650 26.37 -6.86 -33.16
C PRO A 650 25.54 -6.92 -34.46
N GLY A 651 26.20 -6.79 -35.61
CA GLY A 651 25.57 -6.87 -36.94
C GLY A 651 24.78 -5.64 -37.38
N VAL A 652 24.54 -4.64 -36.53
CA VAL A 652 23.65 -3.51 -36.84
C VAL A 652 24.38 -2.16 -36.77
N TYR A 653 25.57 -2.12 -36.20
CA TYR A 653 26.33 -0.90 -35.99
C TYR A 653 27.17 -0.51 -37.22
N ARG A 654 27.03 0.75 -37.67
CA ARG A 654 27.91 1.35 -38.67
C ARG A 654 28.52 2.66 -38.21
N ASN A 655 29.80 2.82 -38.42
CA ASN A 655 30.60 3.95 -37.93
C ASN A 655 30.64 5.13 -38.93
N THR A 656 30.14 4.96 -40.14
CA THR A 656 30.28 5.95 -41.18
C THR A 656 28.97 6.67 -41.46
N HIS A 657 29.00 8.01 -41.37
CA HIS A 657 27.94 8.88 -41.86
C HIS A 657 28.54 10.07 -42.59
N THR A 658 27.75 10.68 -43.43
CA THR A 658 28.03 11.98 -44.03
C THR A 658 27.26 13.04 -43.28
N ASN A 659 27.81 14.26 -43.12
CA ASN A 659 27.08 15.37 -42.55
C ASN A 659 25.82 15.67 -43.37
N GLY A 660 24.69 15.88 -42.70
CA GLY A 660 23.43 16.14 -43.42
C GLY A 660 22.19 15.94 -42.51
N ASN A 661 21.03 15.89 -43.14
CA ASN A 661 19.75 15.71 -42.51
C ASN A 661 19.37 14.23 -42.48
N TYR A 662 18.97 13.77 -41.30
CA TYR A 662 18.58 12.40 -41.01
C TYR A 662 17.25 12.33 -40.28
N THR A 663 16.46 11.34 -40.60
CA THR A 663 15.37 10.90 -39.70
C THR A 663 15.97 10.10 -38.58
N PHE A 664 15.38 10.17 -37.38
CA PHE A 664 15.87 9.41 -36.23
C PHE A 664 14.75 8.86 -35.37
N SER A 665 15.07 7.81 -34.67
CA SER A 665 14.21 7.13 -33.70
C SER A 665 15.01 6.69 -32.49
N MET A 666 14.33 6.52 -31.39
CA MET A 666 14.91 6.01 -30.13
C MET A 666 14.96 4.49 -30.20
N MET A 667 16.06 3.93 -29.73
CA MET A 667 16.20 2.50 -29.53
C MET A 667 16.09 2.18 -28.04
N VAL A 668 15.11 1.37 -27.68
CA VAL A 668 14.85 0.97 -26.29
C VAL A 668 14.87 -0.56 -26.17
N PRO A 669 15.16 -1.11 -24.99
CA PRO A 669 15.06 -2.55 -24.77
C PRO A 669 13.64 -3.06 -25.06
N LYS A 670 13.57 -4.22 -25.68
CA LYS A 670 12.29 -4.88 -25.96
C LYS A 670 11.81 -5.61 -24.71
N ILE A 671 11.10 -4.86 -23.86
CA ILE A 671 10.42 -5.41 -22.70
C ILE A 671 8.96 -5.61 -23.07
N ILE A 672 8.50 -6.82 -22.91
CA ILE A 672 7.10 -7.19 -23.09
C ILE A 672 6.55 -7.44 -21.68
N ASN A 673 5.66 -6.56 -21.26
CA ASN A 673 4.89 -6.79 -20.04
C ASN A 673 3.55 -7.39 -20.46
N PHE A 674 3.27 -8.60 -20.00
CA PHE A 674 2.00 -9.28 -20.28
C PHE A 674 0.83 -8.69 -19.46
N GLY A 675 0.91 -7.43 -19.15
CA GLY A 675 -0.16 -6.69 -18.49
C GLY A 675 -0.34 -7.10 -17.02
N ASN A 676 -1.56 -6.92 -16.54
CA ASN A 676 -1.93 -7.25 -15.16
C ASN A 676 -2.13 -8.77 -14.92
N THR A 677 -1.70 -9.62 -15.83
CA THR A 677 -1.72 -11.07 -15.63
C THR A 677 -0.59 -11.46 -14.70
N GLY A 678 -0.89 -11.53 -13.41
CA GLY A 678 0.03 -12.12 -12.45
C GLY A 678 0.29 -13.60 -12.77
N LEU A 679 1.33 -14.16 -12.18
CA LEU A 679 1.67 -15.58 -12.26
C LEU A 679 0.68 -16.43 -11.43
N TYR A 680 -0.57 -16.32 -11.74
CA TYR A 680 -1.68 -17.08 -11.15
C TYR A 680 -2.84 -17.14 -12.15
N SER A 681 -3.69 -18.15 -12.00
CA SER A 681 -4.93 -18.26 -12.78
C SER A 681 -6.11 -17.91 -11.86
N PRO A 682 -6.77 -16.76 -12.07
CA PRO A 682 -7.94 -16.39 -11.27
C PRO A 682 -9.10 -17.30 -11.61
N LEU A 683 -9.85 -17.68 -10.59
CA LEU A 683 -11.10 -18.44 -10.76
C LEU A 683 -12.27 -17.45 -10.79
N PRO A 684 -13.32 -17.72 -11.58
CA PRO A 684 -14.53 -16.91 -11.53
C PRO A 684 -15.18 -16.98 -10.14
N VAL A 685 -15.30 -15.86 -9.47
CA VAL A 685 -15.69 -15.74 -8.05
C VAL A 685 -17.14 -16.17 -7.78
N THR A 686 -18.01 -16.14 -8.79
CA THR A 686 -19.46 -16.26 -8.60
C THR A 686 -20.00 -17.69 -8.48
N ASN A 687 -19.27 -18.74 -8.91
CA ASN A 687 -19.82 -20.11 -8.96
C ASN A 687 -18.79 -21.23 -8.77
N ILE A 688 -17.59 -20.98 -8.24
CA ILE A 688 -16.52 -21.97 -8.29
C ILE A 688 -15.94 -22.21 -6.90
N ALA A 689 -16.05 -23.46 -6.46
CA ALA A 689 -15.45 -23.92 -5.23
C ALA A 689 -13.98 -24.36 -5.42
N SER A 690 -13.64 -24.86 -6.60
CA SER A 690 -12.31 -25.43 -6.83
C SER A 690 -12.07 -25.72 -8.32
N VAL A 691 -10.84 -26.09 -8.66
CA VAL A 691 -10.43 -26.63 -9.94
C VAL A 691 -10.18 -28.13 -9.78
N ASP A 692 -10.64 -28.94 -10.73
CA ASP A 692 -10.26 -30.36 -10.80
C ASP A 692 -8.81 -30.47 -11.25
N LEU A 693 -7.92 -30.53 -10.28
CA LEU A 693 -6.49 -30.63 -10.52
C LEU A 693 -6.10 -31.96 -11.19
N SER A 694 -6.91 -33.01 -11.01
CA SER A 694 -6.66 -34.30 -11.66
C SER A 694 -6.74 -34.22 -13.18
N LYS A 695 -7.48 -33.24 -13.71
CA LYS A 695 -7.61 -32.95 -15.15
C LYS A 695 -6.82 -31.70 -15.59
N SER A 696 -6.09 -31.10 -14.70
CA SER A 696 -5.28 -29.92 -15.00
C SER A 696 -3.88 -30.31 -15.48
N GLU A 697 -3.29 -29.46 -16.29
CA GLU A 697 -1.95 -29.64 -16.85
C GLU A 697 -1.09 -28.41 -16.53
N LEU A 698 0.14 -28.68 -16.05
CA LEU A 698 1.16 -27.68 -15.76
C LEU A 698 2.31 -27.88 -16.73
N THR A 699 2.63 -26.87 -17.51
CA THR A 699 3.83 -26.83 -18.34
C THR A 699 4.94 -26.12 -17.58
N ILE A 700 6.07 -26.78 -17.40
CA ILE A 700 7.21 -26.29 -16.63
C ILE A 700 8.48 -26.29 -17.49
N ARG A 701 9.32 -25.28 -17.31
CA ARG A 701 10.66 -25.25 -17.87
C ARG A 701 11.64 -25.63 -16.78
N LYS A 702 12.44 -26.67 -17.03
CA LYS A 702 13.47 -27.13 -16.08
C LYS A 702 14.86 -26.97 -16.64
N GLN A 703 15.77 -26.60 -15.75
CA GLN A 703 17.19 -26.55 -15.96
C GLN A 703 17.81 -27.82 -15.38
N ILE A 704 18.35 -28.65 -16.24
CA ILE A 704 18.99 -29.91 -15.89
C ILE A 704 20.49 -29.72 -16.05
N THR A 705 21.23 -29.67 -14.97
CA THR A 705 22.66 -29.38 -14.91
C THR A 705 23.51 -30.65 -14.77
N GLY A 706 24.81 -30.51 -15.06
CA GLY A 706 25.79 -31.55 -14.80
C GLY A 706 25.68 -32.77 -15.72
N LYS A 707 25.04 -32.66 -16.87
CA LYS A 707 24.94 -33.74 -17.85
C LYS A 707 26.21 -33.90 -18.64
N THR A 708 26.38 -35.08 -19.24
CA THR A 708 27.57 -35.43 -19.99
C THR A 708 27.17 -35.85 -21.42
N VAL A 709 27.74 -35.21 -22.40
CA VAL A 709 27.67 -35.62 -23.80
C VAL A 709 28.71 -36.73 -24.03
N THR A 710 28.30 -37.83 -24.64
CA THR A 710 29.15 -38.92 -25.01
C THR A 710 28.86 -39.38 -26.45
N ASN A 711 29.86 -39.45 -27.30
CA ASN A 711 29.71 -39.82 -28.72
C ASN A 711 28.65 -39.00 -29.48
N ASN A 712 28.65 -37.67 -29.32
CA ASN A 712 27.68 -36.74 -29.88
C ASN A 712 26.22 -37.02 -29.44
N SER A 713 26.00 -37.68 -28.32
CA SER A 713 24.68 -38.01 -27.82
C SER A 713 24.54 -37.65 -26.35
N LEU A 714 23.34 -37.28 -25.94
CA LEU A 714 22.97 -36.99 -24.58
C LEU A 714 21.53 -37.45 -24.35
N GLU A 715 21.28 -38.13 -23.23
CA GLU A 715 19.93 -38.51 -22.81
C GLU A 715 19.57 -37.85 -21.48
N ILE A 716 18.35 -37.37 -21.38
CA ILE A 716 17.73 -36.89 -20.15
C ILE A 716 16.45 -37.70 -19.87
N THR A 717 16.18 -37.93 -18.60
CA THR A 717 14.97 -38.63 -18.13
C THR A 717 14.08 -37.66 -17.32
N VAL A 718 12.82 -38.04 -17.12
CA VAL A 718 11.93 -37.26 -16.25
C VAL A 718 12.50 -37.13 -14.83
N ALA A 719 13.20 -38.14 -14.33
CA ALA A 719 13.87 -38.14 -13.02
C ALA A 719 14.98 -37.08 -12.90
N ASP A 720 15.58 -36.63 -14.02
CA ASP A 720 16.57 -35.57 -14.01
C ASP A 720 15.95 -34.20 -13.79
N ALA A 721 14.67 -34.04 -14.09
CA ALA A 721 13.95 -32.77 -14.02
C ALA A 721 13.06 -32.65 -12.80
N ILE A 722 12.54 -33.76 -12.30
CA ILE A 722 11.57 -33.82 -11.20
C ILE A 722 11.95 -34.94 -10.26
N ASP A 723 11.84 -34.72 -8.96
CA ASP A 723 12.02 -35.76 -7.98
C ASP A 723 10.93 -36.86 -8.15
N THR A 724 11.33 -38.02 -8.59
CA THR A 724 10.42 -39.14 -8.82
C THR A 724 10.23 -40.03 -7.57
N THR A 725 10.94 -39.77 -6.47
CA THR A 725 10.83 -40.56 -5.22
C THR A 725 9.44 -40.44 -4.59
N ALA A 726 8.71 -39.36 -4.87
CA ALA A 726 7.34 -39.14 -4.42
C ALA A 726 6.25 -39.80 -5.30
N GLY A 727 6.61 -40.68 -6.26
CA GLY A 727 5.62 -41.37 -7.12
C GLY A 727 5.03 -40.56 -8.23
N ILE A 728 5.68 -39.48 -8.67
CA ILE A 728 5.22 -38.59 -9.75
C ILE A 728 5.40 -39.34 -11.09
N THR A 729 4.35 -40.02 -11.53
CA THR A 729 4.31 -40.75 -12.80
C THR A 729 3.66 -40.00 -13.96
N SER A 730 3.16 -38.79 -13.75
CA SER A 730 2.30 -38.05 -14.70
C SER A 730 3.03 -36.98 -15.49
N ALA A 731 4.35 -36.82 -15.34
CA ALA A 731 5.16 -35.89 -16.12
C ALA A 731 5.78 -36.54 -17.35
N PHE A 732 5.85 -35.79 -18.44
CA PHE A 732 6.42 -36.23 -19.70
C PHE A 732 7.04 -35.08 -20.48
N TYR A 733 8.07 -35.39 -21.25
CA TYR A 733 8.66 -34.45 -22.21
C TYR A 733 7.78 -34.33 -23.44
N GLU A 734 7.67 -33.12 -23.98
CA GLU A 734 6.91 -32.85 -25.20
C GLU A 734 7.76 -33.04 -26.46
N ALA A 735 7.10 -33.18 -27.60
CA ALA A 735 7.74 -33.23 -28.91
C ALA A 735 8.64 -32.01 -29.15
N PHE A 736 9.66 -32.16 -29.95
CA PHE A 736 10.58 -31.06 -30.26
C PHE A 736 9.84 -29.87 -30.85
N ASP A 737 10.14 -28.74 -30.27
CA ASP A 737 9.91 -27.41 -30.78
C ASP A 737 11.14 -26.57 -30.41
N ALA A 738 11.46 -25.56 -31.19
CA ALA A 738 12.64 -24.74 -30.95
C ALA A 738 12.62 -24.04 -29.58
N GLU A 739 11.42 -23.69 -29.09
CA GLU A 739 11.25 -23.07 -27.79
C GLU A 739 11.38 -24.05 -26.62
N ARG A 740 11.26 -25.37 -26.86
CA ARG A 740 11.14 -26.34 -25.77
C ARG A 740 12.46 -26.87 -25.27
N TYR A 741 13.49 -26.90 -26.10
CA TYR A 741 14.78 -27.49 -25.76
C TYR A 741 15.96 -26.61 -26.15
N SER A 742 16.94 -26.51 -25.27
CA SER A 742 18.24 -25.97 -25.61
C SER A 742 19.36 -26.68 -24.82
N ILE A 743 20.50 -26.89 -25.42
CA ILE A 743 21.68 -27.50 -24.82
C ILE A 743 22.80 -26.46 -24.79
N HIS A 744 23.32 -26.26 -23.57
CA HIS A 744 24.41 -25.33 -23.29
C HIS A 744 25.61 -26.12 -22.81
N TYR A 745 26.69 -25.99 -23.50
CA TYR A 745 27.96 -26.67 -23.17
C TYR A 745 28.70 -25.98 -22.02
N SER A 746 29.64 -26.69 -21.41
CA SER A 746 30.45 -26.18 -20.29
C SER A 746 31.24 -24.91 -20.62
N ASP A 747 31.58 -24.70 -21.89
CA ASP A 747 32.23 -23.46 -22.37
C ASP A 747 31.25 -22.32 -22.71
N GLY A 748 29.94 -22.52 -22.51
CA GLY A 748 28.91 -21.55 -22.79
C GLY A 748 28.39 -21.52 -24.20
N THR A 749 28.94 -22.34 -25.11
CA THR A 749 28.38 -22.47 -26.46
C THR A 749 27.06 -23.25 -26.42
N ILE A 750 26.22 -23.01 -27.41
CA ILE A 750 24.87 -23.57 -27.51
C ILE A 750 24.80 -24.50 -28.70
N ASP A 751 24.22 -25.72 -28.54
CA ASP A 751 24.02 -26.63 -29.64
C ASP A 751 22.92 -26.15 -30.60
N LYS A 752 23.09 -26.38 -31.86
CA LYS A 752 22.09 -26.11 -32.89
C LYS A 752 21.11 -27.29 -33.01
N LEU A 753 20.06 -27.30 -32.23
CA LEU A 753 19.06 -28.34 -32.26
C LEU A 753 18.12 -28.23 -33.46
N SER A 754 17.70 -29.37 -33.95
CA SER A 754 16.66 -29.51 -34.97
C SER A 754 15.79 -30.75 -34.66
N ALA A 755 14.64 -30.86 -35.28
CA ALA A 755 13.77 -32.00 -35.08
C ALA A 755 14.45 -33.35 -35.36
N GLY A 756 15.41 -33.42 -36.23
CA GLY A 756 16.18 -34.64 -36.54
C GLY A 756 17.20 -35.04 -35.45
N LYS A 757 17.58 -34.10 -34.58
CA LYS A 757 18.51 -34.37 -33.48
C LYS A 757 17.79 -34.84 -32.20
N VAL A 758 16.49 -34.67 -32.09
CA VAL A 758 15.72 -34.91 -30.82
C VAL A 758 14.78 -36.09 -30.99
N THR A 759 14.93 -37.08 -30.16
CA THR A 759 14.07 -38.30 -30.16
C THR A 759 13.43 -38.46 -28.78
N LEU A 760 12.10 -38.57 -28.75
CA LEU A 760 11.34 -38.87 -27.54
C LEU A 760 11.33 -40.40 -27.30
N GLY A 761 11.59 -40.79 -26.08
CA GLY A 761 11.35 -42.17 -25.64
C GLY A 761 9.85 -42.45 -25.45
N LEU A 762 9.53 -43.67 -25.06
CA LEU A 762 8.15 -44.13 -24.88
C LEU A 762 7.40 -43.24 -23.89
N ASN A 763 6.25 -42.70 -24.35
CA ASN A 763 5.38 -41.80 -23.58
C ASN A 763 6.09 -40.52 -23.08
N GLY A 764 7.15 -40.07 -23.72
CA GLY A 764 7.86 -38.87 -23.31
C GLY A 764 8.64 -39.00 -22.00
N SER A 765 8.95 -40.25 -21.56
CA SER A 765 9.70 -40.47 -20.31
C SER A 765 11.18 -40.10 -20.43
N THR A 766 11.71 -40.10 -21.64
CA THR A 766 13.09 -39.71 -21.94
C THR A 766 13.16 -38.85 -23.19
N VAL A 767 14.22 -38.07 -23.29
CA VAL A 767 14.61 -37.36 -24.53
C VAL A 767 16.05 -37.67 -24.82
N THR A 768 16.31 -38.13 -26.03
CA THR A 768 17.66 -38.37 -26.51
C THR A 768 18.02 -37.38 -27.57
N PHE A 769 19.09 -36.66 -27.39
CA PHE A 769 19.68 -35.73 -28.33
C PHE A 769 20.83 -36.47 -29.05
N ASN A 770 20.83 -36.46 -30.38
CA ASN A 770 21.82 -37.13 -31.20
C ASN A 770 22.44 -36.19 -32.22
N GLY A 771 23.65 -36.48 -32.64
CA GLY A 771 24.33 -35.60 -33.64
C GLY A 771 24.63 -34.20 -33.10
N LEU A 772 24.94 -34.11 -31.82
CA LEU A 772 25.37 -32.90 -31.15
C LEU A 772 26.71 -32.41 -31.69
N ASP A 773 26.93 -31.10 -31.63
CA ASP A 773 28.13 -30.45 -32.22
C ASP A 773 29.42 -30.88 -31.48
N LYS A 774 29.37 -31.22 -30.18
CA LYS A 774 30.50 -31.76 -29.42
C LYS A 774 30.38 -33.24 -29.25
N ALA A 775 31.49 -33.95 -29.49
CA ALA A 775 31.55 -35.41 -29.30
C ALA A 775 31.56 -35.80 -27.80
N SER A 776 32.12 -34.94 -26.96
CA SER A 776 32.20 -35.16 -25.51
C SER A 776 32.25 -33.82 -24.79
N ASP A 777 31.45 -33.64 -23.78
CA ASP A 777 31.48 -32.49 -22.84
C ASP A 777 30.89 -32.92 -21.53
N THR A 778 31.46 -32.46 -20.41
CA THR A 778 30.97 -32.71 -19.03
C THR A 778 30.52 -31.39 -18.44
N GLY A 779 29.45 -31.40 -17.66
CA GLY A 779 28.86 -30.16 -17.07
C GLY A 779 27.92 -29.44 -18.02
N VAL A 780 27.33 -30.16 -18.95
CA VAL A 780 26.34 -29.62 -19.91
C VAL A 780 25.05 -29.34 -19.16
N THR A 781 24.46 -28.19 -19.50
CA THR A 781 23.13 -27.78 -19.01
C THR A 781 22.10 -27.93 -20.11
N VAL A 782 21.01 -28.62 -19.82
CA VAL A 782 19.85 -28.75 -20.71
C VAL A 782 18.68 -27.97 -20.15
N LEU A 783 18.13 -27.06 -20.95
CA LEU A 783 16.82 -26.50 -20.68
C LEU A 783 15.79 -27.36 -21.40
N ALA A 784 14.80 -27.85 -20.66
CA ALA A 784 13.77 -28.71 -21.21
C ALA A 784 12.39 -28.32 -20.70
N THR A 785 11.40 -28.44 -21.58
CA THR A 785 10.00 -28.22 -21.22
C THR A 785 9.32 -29.56 -20.99
N LEU A 786 8.66 -29.68 -19.85
CA LEU A 786 7.85 -30.82 -19.44
C LEU A 786 6.41 -30.39 -19.25
N SER A 787 5.50 -31.29 -19.60
CA SER A 787 4.10 -31.21 -19.16
C SER A 787 3.86 -32.23 -18.06
N LYS A 788 3.20 -31.76 -17.00
CA LYS A 788 2.72 -32.62 -15.91
C LYS A 788 1.22 -32.58 -15.89
N ARG A 789 0.58 -33.74 -15.95
CA ARG A 789 -0.85 -33.93 -15.81
C ARG A 789 -1.21 -34.44 -14.43
N SER A 790 -2.46 -34.33 -14.05
CA SER A 790 -2.98 -34.76 -12.74
C SER A 790 -2.21 -34.05 -11.60
N LEU A 791 -2.40 -32.74 -11.55
CA LEU A 791 -1.78 -31.90 -10.54
C LEU A 791 -2.32 -32.20 -9.14
N THR A 792 -1.52 -31.86 -8.14
CA THR A 792 -1.86 -32.02 -6.73
C THR A 792 -1.73 -30.70 -5.99
N ASN A 793 -2.55 -30.51 -4.95
CA ASN A 793 -2.43 -29.36 -4.08
C ASN A 793 -1.20 -29.48 -3.17
N LYS A 794 -0.53 -28.35 -2.96
CA LYS A 794 0.34 -28.16 -1.82
C LYS A 794 -0.50 -27.84 -0.59
N SER A 795 -0.19 -28.42 0.56
CA SER A 795 -0.86 -28.12 1.82
C SER A 795 -0.16 -26.98 2.55
N LYS A 796 -0.95 -26.14 3.20
CA LYS A 796 -0.46 -25.09 4.10
C LYS A 796 -0.93 -25.39 5.51
N ASP A 797 0.01 -25.38 6.45
CA ASP A 797 -0.26 -25.54 7.88
C ASP A 797 -0.40 -24.16 8.52
N PHE A 798 -1.47 -23.96 9.28
CA PHE A 798 -1.69 -22.71 10.00
C PHE A 798 -0.99 -22.75 11.35
N ILE A 799 -0.01 -21.86 11.53
CA ILE A 799 0.77 -21.73 12.76
C ILE A 799 0.31 -20.48 13.49
N ARG A 800 -0.27 -20.67 14.68
CA ARG A 800 -0.72 -19.58 15.54
C ARG A 800 0.38 -19.14 16.50
N SER A 801 0.36 -17.87 16.87
CA SER A 801 1.24 -17.26 17.88
C SER A 801 2.73 -17.53 17.65
N SER A 802 3.16 -17.54 16.39
CA SER A 802 4.57 -17.67 16.04
C SER A 802 5.36 -16.48 16.58
N GLN A 803 6.50 -16.74 17.20
CA GLN A 803 7.35 -15.71 17.82
C GLN A 803 8.54 -15.41 16.92
N VAL A 804 8.75 -14.13 16.61
CA VAL A 804 9.92 -13.65 15.88
C VAL A 804 10.65 -12.61 16.72
N ASN A 805 11.86 -12.98 17.19
CA ASN A 805 12.70 -12.05 17.93
C ASN A 805 13.59 -11.26 17.00
N ILE A 806 13.54 -9.94 17.10
CA ILE A 806 14.38 -9.02 16.34
C ILE A 806 15.39 -8.39 17.32
N THR A 807 16.58 -8.97 17.33
CA THR A 807 17.65 -8.64 18.28
C THR A 807 18.73 -7.78 17.65
N ARG A 808 18.72 -7.64 16.30
CA ARG A 808 19.73 -6.89 15.58
C ARG A 808 19.46 -5.39 15.74
N THR A 809 20.47 -4.68 16.24
CA THR A 809 20.48 -3.22 16.30
C THR A 809 21.57 -2.67 15.38
N GLN A 810 21.40 -1.44 14.93
CA GLN A 810 22.44 -0.76 14.14
C GLN A 810 23.72 -0.57 14.94
N LYS A 811 23.63 -0.32 16.24
CA LYS A 811 24.76 -0.11 17.14
C LYS A 811 25.65 -1.34 17.24
N THR A 812 25.06 -2.52 17.36
CA THR A 812 25.80 -3.78 17.52
C THR A 812 26.24 -4.38 16.20
N LYS A 813 25.59 -4.04 15.08
CA LYS A 813 25.80 -4.61 13.73
C LYS A 813 25.77 -6.15 13.70
N THR A 814 25.17 -6.76 14.69
CA THR A 814 25.02 -8.22 14.78
C THR A 814 23.71 -8.66 14.18
N LEU A 815 23.74 -9.83 13.55
CA LEU A 815 22.53 -10.47 13.02
C LEU A 815 21.74 -11.07 14.19
N ASN A 816 20.43 -10.94 14.12
CA ASN A 816 19.49 -11.50 15.09
C ASN A 816 19.06 -12.96 14.80
N GLY A 817 19.71 -13.62 13.85
CA GLY A 817 19.34 -14.96 13.40
C GLY A 817 18.33 -14.99 12.25
N LEU A 818 17.78 -13.85 11.82
CA LEU A 818 16.96 -13.78 10.61
C LEU A 818 17.85 -13.79 9.35
N THR A 819 17.36 -14.42 8.29
CA THR A 819 18.00 -14.36 6.98
C THR A 819 17.97 -12.94 6.46
N ASN A 820 19.02 -12.48 5.80
CA ASN A 820 19.04 -11.17 5.18
C ASN A 820 18.20 -11.21 3.91
N SER A 821 17.23 -10.29 3.82
CA SER A 821 16.68 -9.92 2.54
C SER A 821 17.53 -8.81 1.94
N LYS A 822 17.77 -8.83 0.64
CA LYS A 822 18.49 -7.75 -0.05
C LYS A 822 17.71 -6.42 -0.03
N TYR A 823 16.40 -6.50 0.08
CA TYR A 823 15.51 -5.34 -0.09
C TYR A 823 14.91 -4.83 1.23
N TYR A 824 14.98 -5.59 2.32
CA TYR A 824 14.35 -5.23 3.59
C TYR A 824 15.32 -5.33 4.74
N GLY A 825 15.14 -4.44 5.69
CA GLY A 825 15.91 -4.46 6.93
C GLY A 825 15.50 -5.58 7.85
N THR A 826 16.42 -5.92 8.75
CA THR A 826 16.21 -6.89 9.83
C THR A 826 16.58 -6.29 11.18
N ARG A 827 16.73 -4.97 11.24
CA ARG A 827 17.10 -4.21 12.44
C ARG A 827 15.86 -3.58 13.05
N ILE A 828 15.89 -3.40 14.36
CA ILE A 828 14.76 -2.77 15.07
C ILE A 828 14.48 -1.34 14.61
N GLU A 829 15.54 -0.61 14.17
CA GLU A 829 15.44 0.76 13.68
C GLU A 829 14.90 0.86 12.25
N ASP A 830 14.91 -0.23 11.50
CA ASP A 830 14.39 -0.22 10.13
C ASP A 830 12.89 0.10 10.14
N ARG A 831 12.46 0.87 9.16
CA ARG A 831 11.04 1.16 9.01
C ARG A 831 10.25 -0.07 8.57
N GLU A 832 10.84 -0.87 7.69
CA GLU A 832 10.29 -2.13 7.22
C GLU A 832 11.17 -3.27 7.74
N ILE A 833 10.61 -4.11 8.58
CA ILE A 833 11.32 -5.21 9.21
C ILE A 833 10.82 -6.52 8.61
N CYS A 834 11.72 -7.27 7.99
CA CYS A 834 11.46 -8.57 7.43
C CYS A 834 11.20 -9.59 8.53
N LEU A 835 10.11 -10.34 8.43
CA LEU A 835 9.76 -11.42 9.35
C LEU A 835 10.36 -12.78 8.94
N ASN A 836 11.11 -12.81 7.84
CA ASN A 836 11.76 -14.03 7.29
C ASN A 836 10.78 -15.20 7.07
N SER A 837 9.53 -14.87 6.85
CA SER A 837 8.47 -15.83 6.53
C SER A 837 7.50 -15.15 5.59
N PRO A 838 7.10 -15.77 4.50
CA PRO A 838 5.93 -15.32 3.73
C PRO A 838 4.65 -15.80 4.42
N ASP A 839 3.51 -15.39 3.87
CA ASP A 839 2.19 -15.84 4.34
C ASP A 839 1.90 -15.56 5.83
N VAL A 840 2.46 -14.49 6.42
CA VAL A 840 2.02 -13.98 7.71
C VAL A 840 0.70 -13.25 7.50
N VAL A 841 -0.34 -13.69 8.19
CA VAL A 841 -1.71 -13.19 7.97
C VAL A 841 -2.18 -12.24 9.06
N ASN A 842 -1.67 -12.40 10.30
CA ASN A 842 -2.05 -11.54 11.41
C ASN A 842 -0.85 -11.20 12.28
N ILE A 843 -0.75 -9.93 12.68
CA ILE A 843 0.12 -9.51 13.78
C ILE A 843 -0.72 -9.50 15.05
N ARG A 844 -0.31 -10.28 16.04
CA ARG A 844 -0.96 -10.38 17.35
C ARG A 844 -0.39 -9.38 18.34
N ALA A 845 0.93 -9.19 18.32
CA ALA A 845 1.61 -8.20 19.13
C ALA A 845 2.98 -7.84 18.55
N VAL A 846 3.42 -6.61 18.80
CA VAL A 846 4.79 -6.13 18.61
C VAL A 846 5.21 -5.50 19.92
N TYR A 847 6.06 -6.19 20.68
CA TYR A 847 6.51 -5.77 21.99
C TYR A 847 7.96 -5.35 21.96
N GLU A 848 8.27 -4.19 22.51
CA GLU A 848 9.64 -3.73 22.75
C GLU A 848 10.06 -4.09 24.17
N SER A 849 11.28 -4.57 24.33
CA SER A 849 11.83 -4.87 25.65
C SER A 849 12.02 -3.60 26.50
N THR A 850 11.90 -3.74 27.79
CA THR A 850 12.25 -2.68 28.75
C THR A 850 13.74 -2.64 29.07
N ASP A 851 14.48 -3.72 28.76
CA ASP A 851 15.92 -3.87 28.96
C ASP A 851 16.64 -4.35 27.69
N GLU A 852 17.86 -4.85 27.78
CA GLU A 852 18.63 -5.36 26.63
C GLU A 852 18.31 -6.81 26.27
N ASN A 853 17.42 -7.47 27.02
CA ASN A 853 17.01 -8.86 26.77
C ASN A 853 15.74 -8.91 25.93
N ALA A 854 15.25 -10.11 25.60
CA ALA A 854 13.98 -10.28 24.93
C ALA A 854 12.79 -9.86 25.85
N PRO A 855 11.70 -9.30 25.29
CA PRO A 855 10.52 -8.96 26.06
C PRO A 855 9.97 -10.15 26.82
N ILE A 856 9.56 -9.96 28.06
CA ILE A 856 8.91 -10.97 28.90
C ILE A 856 7.39 -10.79 28.77
N LEU A 857 6.70 -11.86 28.41
CA LEU A 857 5.24 -11.84 28.25
C LEU A 857 4.50 -11.91 29.59
N ASP A 858 3.24 -11.49 29.56
CA ASP A 858 2.30 -11.71 30.65
C ASP A 858 2.12 -13.22 30.89
N LYS A 859 1.99 -13.60 32.15
CA LYS A 859 2.00 -14.99 32.58
C LYS A 859 0.93 -15.30 33.58
N ILE A 860 0.28 -16.45 33.42
CA ILE A 860 -0.62 -17.06 34.40
C ILE A 860 0.02 -18.35 34.88
N THR A 861 0.05 -18.58 36.19
CA THR A 861 0.54 -19.82 36.80
C THR A 861 -0.63 -20.62 37.37
N PHE A 862 -0.65 -21.90 37.08
CA PHE A 862 -1.64 -22.86 37.52
C PHE A 862 -1.04 -23.93 38.45
N ALA A 863 -1.88 -24.81 38.96
CA ALA A 863 -1.45 -25.91 39.87
C ALA A 863 -0.45 -26.88 39.16
N THR A 864 0.41 -27.46 39.95
CA THR A 864 1.32 -28.50 39.48
C THR A 864 0.57 -29.78 39.08
N GLY A 865 1.06 -30.49 38.07
CA GLY A 865 0.50 -31.75 37.61
C GLY A 865 -0.48 -31.65 36.43
N LEU A 866 -0.70 -30.47 35.90
CA LEU A 866 -1.60 -30.24 34.75
C LEU A 866 -0.91 -30.49 33.39
N ALA A 867 0.44 -30.51 33.37
CA ALA A 867 1.23 -30.67 32.14
C ALA A 867 0.76 -29.79 30.99
N LEU A 868 0.65 -28.49 31.25
CA LEU A 868 0.09 -27.52 30.32
C LEU A 868 0.93 -27.37 29.05
N ASP A 869 2.22 -27.69 29.10
CA ASP A 869 3.11 -27.77 27.94
C ASP A 869 2.66 -28.84 26.91
N LEU A 870 1.87 -29.82 27.34
CA LEU A 870 1.33 -30.88 26.49
C LEU A 870 -0.17 -30.71 26.21
N ASN A 871 -0.92 -30.08 27.11
CA ASN A 871 -2.36 -30.04 27.09
C ASN A 871 -2.93 -28.70 26.56
N ALA A 872 -2.24 -27.58 26.81
CA ALA A 872 -2.66 -26.28 26.25
C ALA A 872 -2.22 -26.14 24.78
N ILE A 873 -3.08 -25.57 23.97
CA ILE A 873 -2.82 -25.42 22.53
C ILE A 873 -2.31 -23.99 22.26
N VAL A 874 -1.12 -23.89 21.65
CA VAL A 874 -0.58 -22.56 21.27
C VAL A 874 -1.52 -21.86 20.33
N GLY A 875 -1.82 -20.59 20.62
CA GLY A 875 -2.71 -19.75 19.85
C GLY A 875 -4.19 -19.91 20.21
N GLU A 876 -4.56 -20.78 21.18
CA GLU A 876 -5.94 -20.83 21.64
C GLU A 876 -6.31 -19.62 22.50
N LYS A 877 -7.59 -19.30 22.50
CA LYS A 877 -8.18 -18.23 23.33
C LYS A 877 -8.36 -18.74 24.74
N ILE A 878 -8.00 -17.93 25.72
CA ILE A 878 -8.26 -18.17 27.14
C ILE A 878 -9.15 -17.05 27.68
N VAL A 879 -10.14 -17.40 28.51
CA VAL A 879 -11.11 -16.45 29.05
C VAL A 879 -11.23 -16.65 30.55
N GLY A 880 -11.00 -15.59 31.32
CA GLY A 880 -11.28 -15.55 32.76
C GLY A 880 -12.79 -15.46 33.01
N GLN A 881 -13.31 -16.33 33.84
CA GLN A 881 -14.77 -16.42 34.02
C GLN A 881 -15.35 -15.24 34.81
N ASP A 882 -14.58 -14.71 35.76
CA ASP A 882 -15.00 -13.60 36.61
C ASP A 882 -14.54 -12.26 36.04
N SER A 883 -13.27 -12.14 35.63
CA SER A 883 -12.69 -10.91 35.15
C SER A 883 -13.10 -10.56 33.71
N ARG A 884 -13.62 -11.53 32.97
CA ARG A 884 -13.81 -11.42 31.48
C ARG A 884 -12.55 -11.07 30.72
N ALA A 885 -11.38 -11.28 31.32
CA ALA A 885 -10.10 -11.12 30.66
C ALA A 885 -9.97 -12.13 29.53
N ILE A 886 -9.49 -11.67 28.38
CA ILE A 886 -9.28 -12.50 27.19
C ILE A 886 -7.80 -12.47 26.84
N GLY A 887 -7.21 -13.66 26.72
CA GLY A 887 -5.83 -13.84 26.26
C GLY A 887 -5.73 -14.82 25.11
N GLN A 888 -4.62 -14.77 24.41
CA GLN A 888 -4.24 -15.75 23.40
C GLN A 888 -2.94 -16.40 23.83
N VAL A 889 -2.92 -17.74 23.93
CA VAL A 889 -1.75 -18.49 24.36
C VAL A 889 -0.61 -18.33 23.35
N VAL A 890 0.57 -17.98 23.84
CA VAL A 890 1.80 -17.87 23.04
C VAL A 890 2.72 -19.05 23.29
N SER A 891 2.84 -19.44 24.54
CA SER A 891 3.61 -20.63 24.95
C SER A 891 3.16 -21.12 26.31
N ALA A 892 3.41 -22.38 26.62
CA ALA A 892 3.12 -22.93 27.91
C ALA A 892 4.32 -23.76 28.43
N THR A 893 4.48 -23.78 29.74
CA THR A 893 5.31 -24.75 30.48
C THR A 893 4.41 -25.72 31.24
N ALA A 894 4.95 -26.64 32.02
CA ALA A 894 4.13 -27.58 32.78
C ALA A 894 3.10 -26.86 33.71
N THR A 895 3.37 -25.65 34.16
CA THR A 895 2.54 -24.90 35.12
C THR A 895 2.16 -23.48 34.68
N ASP A 896 2.89 -22.89 33.73
CA ASP A 896 2.73 -21.50 33.33
C ASP A 896 2.20 -21.40 31.90
N VAL A 897 1.30 -20.46 31.68
CA VAL A 897 0.82 -20.05 30.35
C VAL A 897 1.24 -18.62 30.10
N PHE A 898 2.01 -18.41 29.04
CA PHE A 898 2.37 -17.07 28.54
C PHE A 898 1.38 -16.67 27.46
N TYR A 899 0.87 -15.44 27.53
CA TYR A 899 -0.20 -15.00 26.65
C TYR A 899 -0.05 -13.55 26.18
N VAL A 900 -0.75 -13.22 25.11
CA VAL A 900 -1.02 -11.84 24.67
C VAL A 900 -2.42 -11.48 25.09
N SER A 901 -2.56 -10.34 25.76
CA SER A 901 -3.88 -9.81 26.13
C SER A 901 -4.65 -9.37 24.87
N ARG A 902 -5.96 -9.69 24.85
CA ARG A 902 -6.85 -9.37 23.70
C ARG A 902 -7.91 -8.34 24.07
N ASN A 903 -8.01 -7.97 25.35
CA ASN A 903 -8.85 -6.88 25.86
C ASN A 903 -8.14 -6.18 27.01
N THR A 904 -8.74 -5.14 27.54
CA THR A 904 -8.20 -4.32 28.64
C THR A 904 -8.32 -4.98 30.01
N ASN A 905 -9.10 -6.06 30.14
CA ASN A 905 -9.30 -6.74 31.41
C ASN A 905 -8.08 -7.58 31.80
N SER A 906 -7.85 -7.75 33.07
CA SER A 906 -6.75 -8.53 33.62
C SER A 906 -7.25 -9.76 34.36
N PHE A 907 -6.58 -10.89 34.18
CA PHE A 907 -6.87 -12.14 34.87
C PHE A 907 -6.68 -11.99 36.37
N GLN A 908 -7.59 -12.59 37.18
CA GLN A 908 -7.60 -12.52 38.64
C GLN A 908 -7.17 -13.85 39.27
N VAL A 909 -6.44 -13.74 40.36
CA VAL A 909 -6.02 -14.92 41.12
C VAL A 909 -7.26 -15.56 41.77
N GLY A 910 -7.41 -16.87 41.61
CA GLY A 910 -8.53 -17.66 42.15
C GLY A 910 -9.71 -17.83 41.18
N GLU A 911 -9.76 -17.11 40.05
CA GLU A 911 -10.79 -17.35 39.03
C GLU A 911 -10.50 -18.56 38.18
N ASN A 912 -11.53 -19.15 37.59
CA ASN A 912 -11.41 -20.18 36.55
C ASN A 912 -11.10 -19.53 35.20
N VAL A 913 -10.15 -20.15 34.46
CA VAL A 913 -9.84 -19.81 33.08
C VAL A 913 -10.28 -20.93 32.17
N LYS A 914 -11.10 -20.59 31.19
CA LYS A 914 -11.55 -21.52 30.16
C LYS A 914 -10.69 -21.39 28.93
N PHE A 915 -10.22 -22.51 28.42
CA PHE A 915 -9.44 -22.63 27.19
C PHE A 915 -10.37 -23.06 26.05
N SER A 916 -10.27 -22.42 24.90
CA SER A 916 -11.24 -22.61 23.81
C SER A 916 -11.10 -23.93 23.06
N ASP A 917 -9.86 -24.37 22.81
CA ASP A 917 -9.58 -25.49 21.92
C ASP A 917 -9.24 -26.75 22.71
N SER A 918 -8.47 -26.63 23.78
CA SER A 918 -8.09 -27.74 24.67
C SER A 918 -9.19 -28.11 25.68
N SER A 919 -10.25 -27.27 25.79
CA SER A 919 -11.37 -27.48 26.73
C SER A 919 -10.94 -27.56 28.20
N LEU A 920 -9.78 -27.02 28.54
CA LEU A 920 -9.33 -26.92 29.94
C LEU A 920 -10.15 -25.84 30.68
N ASP A 921 -10.48 -26.11 31.93
CA ASP A 921 -11.13 -25.17 32.86
C ASP A 921 -10.41 -25.23 34.20
N ILE A 922 -9.56 -24.23 34.47
CA ILE A 922 -8.54 -24.34 35.51
C ILE A 922 -8.45 -23.05 36.32
N VAL A 923 -8.29 -23.20 37.68
CA VAL A 923 -8.15 -22.06 38.57
C VAL A 923 -6.75 -21.45 38.55
N ILE A 924 -6.69 -20.13 38.47
CA ILE A 924 -5.43 -19.36 38.52
C ILE A 924 -4.82 -19.39 39.92
N GLN A 925 -3.56 -19.76 40.06
CA GLN A 925 -2.81 -19.64 41.30
C GLN A 925 -2.11 -18.29 41.48
N SER A 926 -1.53 -17.78 40.40
CA SER A 926 -0.89 -16.47 40.39
C SER A 926 -0.81 -15.89 38.97
N THR A 927 -0.72 -14.58 38.88
CA THR A 927 -0.51 -13.83 37.66
C THR A 927 0.78 -13.01 37.78
N ALA A 928 1.47 -12.81 36.66
CA ALA A 928 2.64 -11.94 36.60
C ALA A 928 2.58 -11.11 35.32
N LYS A 929 2.68 -9.80 35.50
CA LYS A 929 2.76 -8.88 34.37
C LYS A 929 4.11 -9.04 33.67
N GLY A 930 4.11 -8.99 32.37
CA GLY A 930 5.32 -9.02 31.54
C GLY A 930 6.11 -7.69 31.65
N SER A 931 7.30 -7.72 31.09
CA SER A 931 8.18 -6.54 31.02
C SER A 931 8.37 -6.16 29.55
N TYR A 932 7.51 -5.30 29.04
CA TYR A 932 7.51 -4.84 27.65
C TYR A 932 6.75 -3.52 27.50
N VAL A 933 7.03 -2.84 26.37
CA VAL A 933 6.24 -1.72 25.86
C VAL A 933 5.47 -2.23 24.63
N ASP A 934 4.18 -2.04 24.61
CA ASP A 934 3.33 -2.46 23.48
C ASP A 934 3.43 -1.44 22.34
N LEU A 935 3.98 -1.88 21.22
CA LEU A 935 4.10 -1.08 19.99
C LEU A 935 3.20 -1.61 18.86
N THR A 936 2.26 -2.49 19.14
CA THR A 936 1.42 -3.15 18.12
C THR A 936 0.72 -2.13 17.22
N ALA A 937 0.14 -1.08 17.79
CA ALA A 937 -0.53 -0.02 17.04
C ALA A 937 0.41 0.80 16.13
N ASN A 938 1.72 0.78 16.40
CA ASN A 938 2.72 1.52 15.64
C ASN A 938 3.13 0.82 14.34
N TYR A 939 2.69 -0.39 14.12
CA TYR A 939 3.04 -1.20 12.95
C TYR A 939 1.81 -1.60 12.15
N ARG A 940 2.03 -1.89 10.89
CA ARG A 940 1.08 -2.57 10.00
C ARG A 940 1.76 -3.76 9.35
N LEU A 941 0.97 -4.77 9.01
CA LEU A 941 1.45 -5.93 8.29
C LEU A 941 1.48 -5.65 6.78
N ASP A 942 2.50 -6.18 6.12
CA ASP A 942 2.54 -6.47 4.70
C ASP A 942 2.72 -7.97 4.56
N GLU A 943 1.72 -8.65 4.05
CA GLU A 943 1.67 -10.12 3.95
C GLU A 943 2.67 -10.70 2.93
N GLY A 944 3.30 -9.83 2.11
CA GLY A 944 4.31 -10.21 1.13
C GLY A 944 3.76 -10.68 -0.22
N HIS A 945 2.45 -10.69 -0.42
CA HIS A 945 1.87 -11.12 -1.69
C HIS A 945 1.99 -10.02 -2.75
N ARG A 946 2.60 -10.36 -3.89
CA ARG A 946 2.72 -9.51 -5.07
C ARG A 946 2.01 -10.19 -6.25
N HIS A 947 1.69 -9.44 -7.30
CA HIS A 947 1.04 -10.02 -8.49
C HIS A 947 1.87 -11.14 -9.15
N GLU A 948 3.16 -10.97 -9.20
CA GLU A 948 4.06 -11.86 -9.94
C GLU A 948 4.81 -12.85 -9.05
N PHE A 949 4.88 -12.61 -7.73
CA PHE A 949 5.66 -13.44 -6.80
C PHE A 949 5.18 -13.31 -5.36
N CYS A 950 5.61 -14.24 -4.52
CA CYS A 950 5.44 -14.19 -3.07
C CYS A 950 6.76 -13.74 -2.43
N ASP A 951 6.71 -12.58 -1.75
CA ASP A 951 7.82 -12.00 -1.01
C ASP A 951 7.74 -12.41 0.47
N TYR A 952 8.76 -12.06 1.25
CA TYR A 952 8.69 -12.14 2.70
C TYR A 952 7.63 -11.18 3.25
N SER A 953 6.89 -11.63 4.24
CA SER A 953 6.05 -10.76 5.05
C SER A 953 6.92 -9.85 5.91
N ARG A 954 6.42 -8.65 6.19
CA ARG A 954 7.13 -7.64 6.95
C ARG A 954 6.18 -6.81 7.79
N ILE A 955 6.70 -6.25 8.87
CA ILE A 955 6.03 -5.20 9.62
C ILE A 955 6.58 -3.85 9.18
N ILE A 956 5.68 -2.91 8.98
CA ILE A 956 5.99 -1.56 8.50
C ILE A 956 5.61 -0.58 9.59
N ARG A 957 6.60 0.17 10.12
CA ARG A 957 6.33 1.20 11.12
C ARG A 957 5.51 2.34 10.48
N ARG A 958 4.42 2.71 11.16
CA ARG A 958 3.56 3.81 10.71
C ARG A 958 4.29 5.14 10.75
N PRO A 959 4.02 6.07 9.81
CA PRO A 959 4.60 7.41 9.86
C PRO A 959 4.28 8.11 11.18
N GLY A 960 5.29 8.76 11.78
CA GLY A 960 5.14 9.46 13.05
C GLY A 960 5.30 8.61 14.31
N SER A 961 5.35 7.29 14.19
CA SER A 961 5.62 6.41 15.34
C SER A 961 7.10 6.47 15.74
N PRO A 962 7.40 6.41 17.03
CA PRO A 962 8.79 6.45 17.52
C PRO A 962 9.59 5.25 17.01
N THR A 963 10.89 5.45 16.84
CA THR A 963 11.81 4.38 16.48
C THR A 963 12.16 3.58 17.73
N PRO A 964 11.98 2.25 17.72
CA PRO A 964 12.37 1.39 18.83
C PRO A 964 13.88 1.49 19.11
N ASP A 965 14.27 1.37 20.36
CA ASP A 965 15.68 1.40 20.79
C ASP A 965 16.17 0.04 21.29
N LYS A 966 15.26 -0.88 21.59
CA LYS A 966 15.56 -2.19 22.18
C LYS A 966 14.97 -3.34 21.35
N GLN A 967 15.26 -4.57 21.77
CA GLN A 967 14.80 -5.77 21.09
C GLN A 967 13.28 -5.79 20.93
N LEU A 968 12.83 -6.29 19.77
CA LEU A 968 11.41 -6.49 19.50
C LEU A 968 11.07 -7.98 19.50
N LEU A 969 9.92 -8.29 20.07
CA LEU A 969 9.25 -9.57 19.92
C LEU A 969 7.98 -9.35 19.10
N VAL A 970 7.93 -9.97 17.92
CA VAL A 970 6.74 -9.98 17.07
C VAL A 970 6.03 -11.31 17.25
N ILE A 971 4.76 -11.26 17.60
CA ILE A 971 3.88 -12.44 17.70
C ILE A 971 2.90 -12.37 16.55
N CYS A 972 2.86 -13.41 15.73
CA CYS A 972 2.07 -13.42 14.51
C CYS A 972 1.50 -14.81 14.21
N ASP A 973 0.43 -14.83 13.42
CA ASP A 973 -0.11 -16.03 12.82
C ASP A 973 0.32 -16.11 11.35
N LYS A 974 0.67 -17.28 10.89
CA LYS A 974 1.18 -17.50 9.53
C LYS A 974 0.76 -18.85 8.96
N TYR A 975 0.81 -18.94 7.66
CA TYR A 975 0.82 -20.23 6.97
C TYR A 975 2.26 -20.66 6.66
N ASP A 976 2.50 -21.93 6.80
CA ASP A 976 3.76 -22.56 6.36
C ASP A 976 3.42 -23.72 5.43
N VAL A 977 4.32 -24.08 4.54
CA VAL A 977 4.12 -25.25 3.68
C VAL A 977 4.49 -26.49 4.48
N ALA A 978 3.62 -27.48 4.50
CA ALA A 978 3.86 -28.72 5.22
C ALA A 978 5.17 -29.39 4.74
N SER A 979 6.02 -29.78 5.68
CA SER A 979 7.30 -30.43 5.40
C SER A 979 7.09 -31.70 4.57
N GLY A 980 7.87 -31.87 3.50
CA GLY A 980 7.76 -33.00 2.59
C GLY A 980 6.56 -32.98 1.63
N ASN A 981 5.86 -31.86 1.51
CA ASN A 981 4.74 -31.69 0.61
C ASN A 981 5.20 -31.52 -0.84
N SER A 982 4.97 -32.53 -1.66
CA SER A 982 5.34 -32.56 -3.09
C SER A 982 4.29 -32.04 -4.05
N GLY A 983 3.25 -31.33 -3.58
CA GLY A 983 2.21 -30.75 -4.40
C GLY A 983 2.74 -29.73 -5.41
N ASP A 984 1.92 -29.40 -6.40
CA ASP A 984 2.32 -28.57 -7.54
C ASP A 984 1.89 -27.10 -7.39
N VAL A 985 0.65 -26.91 -6.93
CA VAL A 985 0.01 -25.58 -6.90
C VAL A 985 -0.76 -25.38 -5.61
N PHE A 986 -1.02 -24.12 -5.27
CA PHE A 986 -1.92 -23.77 -4.17
C PHE A 986 -3.30 -23.41 -4.73
N THR A 987 -4.32 -23.89 -4.07
CA THR A 987 -5.75 -23.57 -4.36
C THR A 987 -6.50 -23.46 -3.03
N VAL A 988 -7.80 -23.30 -3.07
CA VAL A 988 -8.66 -23.33 -1.87
C VAL A 988 -8.43 -24.57 -1.02
N ASN A 989 -8.16 -25.72 -1.63
CA ASN A 989 -7.92 -26.99 -0.93
C ASN A 989 -6.55 -27.05 -0.22
N SER A 990 -5.68 -26.08 -0.45
CA SER A 990 -4.41 -25.93 0.24
C SER A 990 -4.56 -25.41 1.68
N TYR A 991 -5.70 -24.81 1.99
CA TYR A 991 -6.02 -24.23 3.30
C TYR A 991 -6.96 -25.16 4.07
N GLY A 992 -6.83 -25.22 5.39
CA GLY A 992 -7.76 -25.98 6.22
C GLY A 992 -9.18 -25.41 6.15
N ALA A 993 -10.19 -26.29 6.08
CA ALA A 993 -11.59 -25.90 5.89
C ALA A 993 -12.12 -24.94 6.97
N SER A 994 -11.60 -25.03 8.19
CA SER A 994 -11.97 -24.14 9.30
C SER A 994 -11.38 -22.72 9.21
N ARG A 995 -10.45 -22.48 8.29
CA ARG A 995 -9.68 -21.24 8.20
C ARG A 995 -9.93 -20.42 6.94
N TYR A 996 -10.46 -21.03 5.88
CA TYR A 996 -10.62 -20.36 4.59
C TYR A 996 -11.50 -19.10 4.62
N LYS A 997 -12.29 -18.92 5.68
CA LYS A 997 -13.16 -17.75 5.84
C LYS A 997 -12.43 -16.51 6.35
N ASN A 998 -11.45 -16.66 7.24
CA ASN A 998 -10.99 -15.57 8.09
C ASN A 998 -9.52 -15.18 7.95
N ASP A 999 -8.64 -16.14 7.68
CA ASP A 999 -7.19 -15.92 7.80
C ASP A 999 -6.46 -16.22 6.48
N ILE A 1000 -7.04 -15.85 5.33
CA ILE A 1000 -6.42 -16.10 4.04
C ILE A 1000 -5.93 -14.79 3.44
N PRO A 1001 -4.63 -14.71 3.06
CA PRO A 1001 -4.07 -13.54 2.43
C PRO A 1001 -4.78 -13.16 1.13
N THR A 1002 -4.73 -11.88 0.80
CA THR A 1002 -5.26 -11.33 -0.44
C THR A 1002 -4.14 -10.75 -1.28
N LEU A 1003 -4.34 -10.74 -2.60
CA LEU A 1003 -3.48 -9.99 -3.50
C LEU A 1003 -3.73 -8.48 -3.35
N PRO A 1004 -2.79 -7.61 -3.78
CA PRO A 1004 -2.99 -6.16 -3.76
C PRO A 1004 -4.24 -5.67 -4.50
N ASN A 1005 -4.75 -6.46 -5.45
CA ASN A 1005 -6.00 -6.19 -6.17
C ASN A 1005 -7.26 -6.72 -5.45
N GLY A 1006 -7.14 -7.24 -4.23
CA GLY A 1006 -8.22 -7.74 -3.42
C GLY A 1006 -8.68 -9.18 -3.72
N ILE A 1007 -8.08 -9.86 -4.69
CA ILE A 1007 -8.40 -11.28 -4.96
C ILE A 1007 -7.83 -12.13 -3.83
N ARG A 1008 -8.66 -12.96 -3.20
CA ARG A 1008 -8.24 -13.90 -2.17
C ARG A 1008 -7.44 -15.05 -2.78
N LEU A 1009 -6.46 -15.57 -2.07
CA LEU A 1009 -5.66 -16.71 -2.53
C LEU A 1009 -6.49 -18.00 -2.69
N THR A 1010 -7.66 -18.07 -2.08
CA THR A 1010 -8.61 -19.18 -2.31
C THR A 1010 -9.25 -19.16 -3.68
N ASP A 1011 -9.32 -17.99 -4.32
CA ASP A 1011 -10.07 -17.78 -5.56
C ASP A 1011 -9.17 -17.83 -6.79
N LEU A 1012 -8.01 -18.45 -6.66
CA LEU A 1012 -7.05 -18.61 -7.74
C LEU A 1012 -6.28 -19.93 -7.63
N VAL A 1013 -5.70 -20.35 -8.74
CA VAL A 1013 -4.65 -21.37 -8.78
C VAL A 1013 -3.33 -20.64 -8.71
N ASP A 1014 -2.63 -20.74 -7.57
CA ASP A 1014 -1.40 -20.01 -7.28
C ASP A 1014 -0.16 -20.84 -7.60
N PHE A 1015 0.57 -20.43 -8.60
CA PHE A 1015 1.86 -21.00 -9.00
C PHE A 1015 2.98 -19.94 -9.05
N ARG A 1016 2.76 -18.80 -8.38
CA ARG A 1016 3.77 -17.73 -8.30
C ARG A 1016 5.06 -18.24 -7.66
N PRO A 1017 6.22 -17.81 -8.18
CA PRO A 1017 7.49 -18.09 -7.53
C PRO A 1017 7.57 -17.44 -6.15
N ARG A 1018 8.29 -18.06 -5.24
CA ARG A 1018 8.56 -17.53 -3.91
C ARG A 1018 10.00 -17.05 -3.80
N VAL A 1019 10.23 -15.98 -3.07
CA VAL A 1019 11.57 -15.42 -2.86
C VAL A 1019 12.46 -16.39 -2.09
N LYS A 1020 11.87 -17.21 -1.21
CA LYS A 1020 12.52 -18.31 -0.53
C LYS A 1020 11.85 -19.63 -0.92
N PRO A 1021 12.62 -20.69 -1.20
CA PRO A 1021 12.03 -21.99 -1.46
C PRO A 1021 11.23 -22.47 -0.24
N PHE A 1022 10.05 -22.99 -0.51
CA PHE A 1022 9.31 -23.83 0.43
C PHE A 1022 9.46 -25.26 -0.08
N ASP A 1023 9.94 -26.12 0.79
CA ASP A 1023 10.04 -27.52 0.49
C ASP A 1023 8.66 -28.19 0.34
#